data_139dbd1aecb317ce8766883bf5f818e0
#
_entry.id   139dbd1aecb317ce8766883bf5f818e0
#
_cell.length_a   1.000
_cell.length_b   1.000
_cell.length_c   1.000
_cell.angle_alpha   90.00
_cell.angle_beta   90.00
_cell.angle_gamma   90.00
#
_symmetry.space_group_name_H-M   'P 1'
#
loop_
_entity.id
_entity.type
_entity.pdbx_description
1 polymer ?
#
loop_
_entity_poly.entity_id
_entity_poly.type
_entity_poly.pdbx_seq_one_letter_code
_entity_poly.pdbx_strand_id
1 'polypeptide(L)'
;LLHRNLIASLTASLFCIPVAHASSDDSCNPPAALRQNAYSCGGMPILSPANDTRINAMLLMVDSGQLAQLFPDPKTIPPKDRVNRIVVPFSYDFSGWIDIGQKQPDTTGNASNANAPSNQYADGEGSICRSMTAGADAFGAALNAAKDLPGDEAARLRAARADIAQKTCASGGASAAWTKPSVKSPIGQQFATYLDGTNAFYRFDFPAATKAFAGASHSANPWLKETGLYMAGRAQLNAAQANAFDHDSPTPSRESVAKVSLDAANTVFRTYLKVYPQGRYAGSASGLLRRVAWLGGNVAQQADLYDKAFAHWSPTVSNVPLMQLANELDSKLVFAPGFDPRQIQSPAVLATVDLMRMRTSDSTDSSRDKPLTLGELQAQKPRFAGTPALYDYLLATWYVYVGHKPAAALDLLPQASGAPLDYFGLSQQALRAFALEDSGQPDKARQLWRDLIPLAKLRFQREALELALAINLEQAGLVDEAFADDSPIQNAAIRATLLQRAANADLLRAQAQNKSTSGTLRDIALYTLLYKEFTRAHYADFVTDVTLVSDAPSDALKPFAQPGAKNEDGYVCPSARDIAAALQQNPADAKGMNCLADFVRRHPAESGLGEYSLPSWAAAGAPPASAAHVPPTLGSAPSQFKGKSFERMPGYVAVMDDAQANPNDRAYALYRAIKCYAPSGYNDCGGKDVPKNTRKRWFNTLKAAYPGSQWAQTLKYYW
;
A
#
# COMPACT_ATOMS: atom_id res chain seq x y z
N LEU A 1 51.04 16.72 -50.68
CA LEU A 1 49.77 16.26 -51.24
C LEU A 1 48.93 15.71 -50.14
N LEU A 2 47.84 16.41 -49.96
CA LEU A 2 46.86 16.23 -48.88
C LEU A 2 46.17 14.85 -48.92
N HIS A 3 46.03 14.22 -47.73
CA HIS A 3 44.91 13.34 -47.47
C HIS A 3 44.30 13.71 -46.09
N ARG A 4 43.09 14.23 -46.15
CA ARG A 4 42.18 14.49 -45.01
C ARG A 4 41.55 13.17 -44.59
N ASN A 5 41.86 12.72 -43.39
CA ASN A 5 41.10 11.67 -42.71
C ASN A 5 39.98 12.32 -41.93
N LEU A 6 38.75 12.09 -42.35
CA LEU A 6 37.53 12.33 -41.57
C LEU A 6 37.41 11.22 -40.50
N ILE A 7 37.61 11.59 -39.25
CA ILE A 7 37.21 10.76 -38.12
C ILE A 7 35.77 11.13 -37.80
N ALA A 8 34.85 10.20 -38.10
CA ALA A 8 33.47 10.28 -37.66
C ALA A 8 33.43 9.88 -36.19
N SER A 9 33.22 10.87 -35.31
CA SER A 9 32.92 10.64 -33.91
C SER A 9 31.46 10.13 -33.78
N LEU A 10 31.31 8.85 -33.55
CA LEU A 10 30.05 8.29 -33.04
C LEU A 10 29.91 8.71 -31.57
N THR A 11 29.18 9.77 -31.30
CA THR A 11 28.64 10.06 -29.99
C THR A 11 27.50 9.08 -29.72
N ALA A 12 27.81 8.03 -28.95
CA ALA A 12 26.78 7.18 -28.34
C ALA A 12 26.06 8.02 -27.29
N SER A 13 24.92 8.57 -27.67
CA SER A 13 23.96 9.14 -26.73
C SER A 13 23.39 7.98 -25.90
N LEU A 14 23.96 7.77 -24.70
CA LEU A 14 23.25 7.02 -23.67
C LEU A 14 21.97 7.81 -23.36
N PHE A 15 20.87 7.34 -23.89
CA PHE A 15 19.55 7.68 -23.37
C PHE A 15 19.48 7.09 -21.95
N CYS A 16 19.73 7.89 -20.93
CA CYS A 16 19.15 7.68 -19.63
C CYS A 16 17.64 7.75 -19.83
N ILE A 17 17.01 6.57 -19.97
CA ILE A 17 15.57 6.46 -19.85
C ILE A 17 15.30 6.83 -18.39
N PRO A 18 14.63 7.96 -18.09
CA PRO A 18 14.10 8.14 -16.76
C PRO A 18 13.18 6.93 -16.55
N VAL A 19 13.43 6.16 -15.49
CA VAL A 19 12.45 5.20 -15.00
C VAL A 19 11.24 6.04 -14.63
N ALA A 20 10.32 6.19 -15.57
CA ALA A 20 9.02 6.73 -15.28
C ALA A 20 8.41 5.74 -14.28
N HIS A 21 8.38 6.11 -13.02
CA HIS A 21 7.47 5.47 -12.08
C HIS A 21 6.08 5.69 -12.68
N ALA A 22 5.53 4.61 -13.26
CA ALA A 22 4.18 4.64 -13.75
C ALA A 22 3.30 4.96 -12.52
N SER A 23 2.41 5.93 -12.66
CA SER A 23 1.49 6.38 -11.60
C SER A 23 0.54 5.27 -11.09
N SER A 24 0.60 4.07 -11.64
CA SER A 24 -0.06 2.85 -11.17
C SER A 24 0.70 2.15 -10.04
N ASP A 25 1.96 2.52 -9.77
CA ASP A 25 2.78 1.88 -8.74
C ASP A 25 2.39 2.34 -7.33
N ASP A 26 1.59 3.40 -7.21
CA ASP A 26 1.05 3.88 -5.93
C ASP A 26 -0.18 3.10 -5.44
N SER A 27 -0.78 2.25 -6.26
CA SER A 27 -1.91 1.42 -5.86
C SER A 27 -1.44 0.14 -5.18
N CYS A 28 -1.56 0.12 -3.87
CA CYS A 28 -1.22 -1.03 -3.07
C CYS A 28 -2.41 -1.98 -2.94
N ASN A 29 -2.28 -3.17 -3.50
CA ASN A 29 -3.25 -4.25 -3.36
C ASN A 29 -2.62 -5.38 -2.54
N PRO A 30 -2.74 -5.37 -1.21
CA PRO A 30 -2.21 -6.46 -0.40
C PRO A 30 -2.90 -7.77 -0.78
N PRO A 31 -2.16 -8.88 -0.86
CA PRO A 31 -2.76 -10.18 -1.06
C PRO A 31 -3.70 -10.48 0.10
N ALA A 32 -4.79 -11.22 -0.13
CA ALA A 32 -5.69 -11.70 0.92
C ALA A 32 -5.00 -12.81 1.75
N ALA A 33 -3.94 -12.42 2.45
CA ALA A 33 -3.10 -13.25 3.31
C ALA A 33 -3.18 -12.75 4.74
N LEU A 34 -3.24 -13.68 5.70
CA LEU A 34 -3.32 -13.32 7.10
C LEU A 34 -1.96 -12.97 7.69
N ARG A 35 -0.90 -13.58 7.20
CA ARG A 35 0.48 -13.34 7.65
C ARG A 35 1.46 -13.33 6.49
N GLN A 36 2.46 -12.51 6.67
CA GLN A 36 3.68 -12.46 5.85
C GLN A 36 4.81 -12.10 6.78
N ASN A 37 6.05 -12.40 6.44
CA ASN A 37 7.21 -11.95 7.20
C ASN A 37 8.03 -10.87 6.47
N ALA A 38 7.69 -10.61 5.20
CA ALA A 38 8.20 -9.47 4.46
C ALA A 38 7.29 -8.25 4.63
N TYR A 39 7.85 -7.05 4.57
CA TYR A 39 7.06 -5.83 4.53
C TYR A 39 6.08 -5.89 3.36
N SER A 40 4.81 -5.71 3.66
CA SER A 40 3.77 -5.60 2.66
C SER A 40 3.10 -4.22 2.74
N CYS A 41 2.51 -3.81 1.66
CA CYS A 41 1.77 -2.56 1.59
C CYS A 41 0.42 -2.60 2.35
N GLY A 42 0.17 -3.61 3.13
CA GLY A 42 -1.04 -3.80 3.92
C GLY A 42 -0.78 -3.84 5.41
N GLY A 43 -1.85 -3.76 6.18
CA GLY A 43 -1.85 -3.89 7.63
C GLY A 43 -2.92 -4.83 8.11
N MET A 44 -2.64 -5.52 9.22
CA MET A 44 -3.57 -6.40 9.91
C MET A 44 -3.93 -5.82 11.28
N PRO A 45 -5.13 -6.10 11.82
CA PRO A 45 -5.51 -5.68 13.18
C PRO A 45 -4.86 -6.58 14.26
N ILE A 46 -3.68 -7.07 13.99
CA ILE A 46 -2.81 -7.88 14.86
C ILE A 46 -1.39 -7.36 14.77
N LEU A 47 -0.64 -7.43 15.85
CA LEU A 47 0.79 -7.11 15.83
C LEU A 47 1.52 -8.11 14.91
N SER A 48 2.32 -7.60 13.99
CA SER A 48 2.98 -8.46 13.00
C SER A 48 4.27 -7.82 12.47
N PRO A 49 5.31 -8.63 12.19
CA PRO A 49 6.50 -8.13 11.49
C PRO A 49 6.20 -7.51 10.13
N ALA A 50 5.20 -8.01 9.41
CA ALA A 50 4.84 -7.53 8.08
C ALA A 50 3.99 -6.26 8.08
N ASN A 51 3.39 -5.90 9.20
CA ASN A 51 2.63 -4.65 9.29
C ASN A 51 3.53 -3.44 9.06
N ASP A 52 2.93 -2.39 8.51
CA ASP A 52 3.50 -1.06 8.63
C ASP A 52 3.74 -0.72 10.11
N THR A 53 4.86 -0.08 10.40
CA THR A 53 5.26 0.29 11.76
C THR A 53 4.20 1.13 12.48
N ARG A 54 3.49 1.99 11.73
CA ARG A 54 2.35 2.78 12.23
C ARG A 54 1.26 1.89 12.80
N ILE A 55 0.92 0.82 12.09
CA ILE A 55 -0.14 -0.10 12.50
C ILE A 55 0.21 -0.75 13.83
N ASN A 56 1.43 -1.30 13.95
CA ASN A 56 1.88 -1.91 15.20
C ASN A 56 1.87 -0.92 16.38
N ALA A 57 2.39 0.30 16.17
CA ALA A 57 2.39 1.35 17.19
C ALA A 57 0.96 1.74 17.60
N MET A 58 0.06 1.91 16.62
CA MET A 58 -1.32 2.32 16.86
C MET A 58 -2.13 1.26 17.59
N LEU A 59 -1.96 -0.02 17.26
CA LEU A 59 -2.63 -1.12 17.98
C LEU A 59 -2.28 -1.08 19.48
N LEU A 60 -1.00 -0.92 19.81
CA LEU A 60 -0.54 -0.81 21.19
C LEU A 60 -1.05 0.48 21.88
N MET A 61 -1.12 1.60 21.16
CA MET A 61 -1.64 2.86 21.69
C MET A 61 -3.15 2.81 21.97
N VAL A 62 -3.93 2.09 21.16
CA VAL A 62 -5.37 1.90 21.43
C VAL A 62 -5.56 1.04 22.67
N ASP A 63 -4.86 -0.07 22.77
CA ASP A 63 -5.00 -0.99 23.90
C ASP A 63 -4.53 -0.36 25.22
N SER A 64 -3.57 0.55 25.17
CA SER A 64 -3.14 1.34 26.34
C SER A 64 -4.07 2.51 26.68
N GLY A 65 -5.09 2.78 25.86
CA GLY A 65 -5.97 3.94 26.01
C GLY A 65 -5.37 5.28 25.58
N GLN A 66 -4.18 5.30 25.00
CA GLN A 66 -3.55 6.53 24.49
C GLN A 66 -4.28 7.06 23.24
N LEU A 67 -4.86 6.17 22.44
CA LEU A 67 -5.77 6.49 21.34
C LEU A 67 -7.18 6.01 21.67
N ALA A 68 -8.17 6.90 21.58
CA ALA A 68 -9.56 6.55 21.83
C ALA A 68 -10.18 5.66 20.73
N GLN A 69 -9.67 5.79 19.50
CA GLN A 69 -10.20 5.08 18.35
C GLN A 69 -9.13 4.94 17.28
N LEU A 70 -8.96 3.74 16.73
CA LEU A 70 -7.95 3.45 15.72
C LEU A 70 -8.40 3.84 14.31
N PHE A 71 -9.68 3.72 14.02
CA PHE A 71 -10.23 3.82 12.68
C PHE A 71 -11.47 4.72 12.66
N PRO A 72 -11.71 5.45 11.55
CA PRO A 72 -12.91 6.28 11.42
C PRO A 72 -14.19 5.45 11.53
N ASP A 73 -15.30 6.10 11.88
CA ASP A 73 -16.61 5.47 11.93
C ASP A 73 -16.91 4.77 10.58
N PRO A 74 -17.38 3.52 10.61
CA PRO A 74 -17.82 2.80 9.41
C PRO A 74 -18.76 3.57 8.50
N LYS A 75 -19.53 4.50 9.04
CA LYS A 75 -20.45 5.37 8.27
C LYS A 75 -19.71 6.32 7.32
N THR A 76 -18.46 6.64 7.59
CA THR A 76 -17.63 7.51 6.75
C THR A 76 -17.01 6.77 5.55
N ILE A 77 -17.07 5.43 5.55
CA ILE A 77 -16.60 4.60 4.45
C ILE A 77 -17.66 4.59 3.35
N PRO A 78 -17.34 4.98 2.10
CA PRO A 78 -18.28 4.90 1.00
C PRO A 78 -18.92 3.51 0.88
N PRO A 79 -20.26 3.42 0.63
CA PRO A 79 -20.95 2.13 0.53
C PRO A 79 -20.31 1.15 -0.46
N LYS A 80 -19.80 1.64 -1.60
CA LYS A 80 -19.10 0.85 -2.60
C LYS A 80 -17.85 0.16 -2.05
N ASP A 81 -17.21 0.74 -1.04
CA ASP A 81 -15.99 0.20 -0.45
C ASP A 81 -16.28 -0.78 0.70
N ARG A 82 -17.57 -0.89 1.13
CA ARG A 82 -18.00 -1.79 2.22
C ARG A 82 -18.44 -3.16 1.76
N VAL A 83 -19.03 -3.25 0.56
CA VAL A 83 -19.84 -4.42 0.18
C VAL A 83 -19.06 -5.45 -0.62
N ASN A 84 -17.98 -5.06 -1.28
CA ASN A 84 -17.33 -5.88 -2.30
C ASN A 84 -15.82 -6.10 -2.08
N ARG A 85 -15.27 -5.76 -0.91
CA ARG A 85 -13.84 -5.94 -0.63
C ARG A 85 -13.60 -6.82 0.58
N ILE A 86 -12.57 -7.64 0.49
CA ILE A 86 -11.89 -8.17 1.67
C ILE A 86 -11.15 -6.97 2.26
N VAL A 87 -11.64 -6.45 3.40
CA VAL A 87 -11.12 -5.22 4.00
C VAL A 87 -9.84 -5.43 4.80
N VAL A 88 -9.41 -6.69 4.97
CA VAL A 88 -8.15 -7.06 5.61
C VAL A 88 -7.39 -8.07 4.72
N PRO A 89 -6.09 -7.96 4.62
CA PRO A 89 -5.26 -6.83 5.04
C PRO A 89 -5.67 -5.54 4.31
N PHE A 90 -5.65 -4.42 5.03
CA PHE A 90 -6.01 -3.13 4.45
C PHE A 90 -4.80 -2.48 3.76
N SER A 91 -5.05 -1.85 2.61
CA SER A 91 -4.02 -1.18 1.81
C SER A 91 -3.57 0.16 2.40
N TYR A 92 -2.52 0.76 1.87
CA TYR A 92 -2.07 2.12 2.21
C TYR A 92 -3.17 3.17 2.04
N ASP A 93 -4.08 3.00 1.10
CA ASP A 93 -5.22 3.91 0.90
C ASP A 93 -6.13 3.94 2.13
N PHE A 94 -6.22 2.82 2.85
CA PHE A 94 -6.92 2.76 4.14
C PHE A 94 -6.08 3.31 5.29
N SER A 95 -4.76 3.31 5.19
CA SER A 95 -3.89 3.86 6.22
C SER A 95 -4.00 5.38 6.34
N GLY A 96 -4.37 6.09 5.28
CA GLY A 96 -4.75 7.51 5.34
C GLY A 96 -5.98 7.77 6.19
N TRP A 97 -6.83 6.78 6.41
CA TRP A 97 -8.00 6.85 7.28
C TRP A 97 -7.66 6.62 8.75
N ILE A 98 -6.46 6.17 9.02
CA ILE A 98 -5.93 5.95 10.35
C ILE A 98 -5.37 7.25 10.95
N ASP A 99 -5.11 8.25 10.13
CA ASP A 99 -4.75 9.60 10.56
C ASP A 99 -5.98 10.32 11.15
N ILE A 100 -6.45 9.77 12.26
CA ILE A 100 -7.61 10.29 12.97
C ILE A 100 -7.28 11.65 13.56
N GLY A 101 -7.98 12.66 13.06
CA GLY A 101 -8.26 13.87 13.79
C GLY A 101 -7.23 14.97 13.71
N GLN A 102 -6.14 14.85 12.98
CA GLN A 102 -5.41 16.03 12.55
C GLN A 102 -5.95 16.46 11.18
N LYS A 103 -6.67 17.61 11.14
CA LYS A 103 -6.59 18.43 9.95
C LYS A 103 -5.11 18.51 9.63
N GLN A 104 -4.68 17.87 8.53
CA GLN A 104 -3.36 18.20 8.00
C GLN A 104 -3.29 19.74 8.01
N PRO A 105 -2.25 20.34 8.59
CA PRO A 105 -2.00 21.74 8.33
C PRO A 105 -2.03 21.84 6.82
N ASP A 106 -2.87 22.72 6.27
CA ASP A 106 -3.12 22.84 4.83
C ASP A 106 -1.81 22.73 4.05
N THR A 107 -1.46 21.51 3.67
CA THR A 107 -0.39 21.21 2.71
C THR A 107 -0.90 21.35 1.29
N THR A 108 -2.09 21.96 1.12
CA THR A 108 -2.62 22.40 -0.18
C THR A 108 -1.81 23.54 -0.80
N GLY A 109 -0.67 23.90 -0.23
CA GLY A 109 0.41 24.57 -0.93
C GLY A 109 1.15 23.55 -1.80
N ASN A 110 0.52 23.14 -2.90
CA ASN A 110 1.11 22.53 -4.09
C ASN A 110 2.42 21.74 -3.88
N ALA A 111 2.32 20.48 -3.54
CA ALA A 111 3.41 19.52 -3.69
C ALA A 111 3.68 19.12 -5.18
N SER A 112 3.14 19.84 -6.14
CA SER A 112 3.26 19.50 -7.56
C SER A 112 3.72 20.63 -8.47
N ASN A 113 4.59 21.51 -7.97
CA ASN A 113 5.34 22.37 -8.88
C ASN A 113 6.72 21.75 -9.14
N ALA A 114 6.81 20.97 -10.21
CA ALA A 114 8.04 20.35 -10.71
C ALA A 114 9.18 21.35 -11.07
N ASN A 115 8.94 22.66 -10.90
CA ASN A 115 9.89 23.73 -11.13
C ASN A 115 10.18 24.60 -9.88
N ALA A 116 9.67 24.22 -8.70
CA ALA A 116 10.20 24.83 -7.48
C ALA A 116 11.62 24.28 -7.26
N PRO A 117 12.60 25.12 -6.89
CA PRO A 117 13.88 24.58 -6.43
C PRO A 117 13.54 23.60 -5.32
N SER A 118 13.96 22.35 -5.52
CA SER A 118 13.64 21.25 -4.62
C SER A 118 14.25 21.54 -3.26
N ASN A 119 13.48 22.19 -2.39
CA ASN A 119 13.82 22.32 -0.98
C ASN A 119 13.58 20.96 -0.32
N GLN A 120 14.46 20.03 -0.63
CA GLN A 120 14.39 18.61 -0.34
C GLN A 120 14.57 18.25 1.11
N TYR A 121 14.99 19.23 1.93
CA TYR A 121 14.94 19.05 3.39
C TYR A 121 13.55 19.38 3.92
N ALA A 122 12.58 19.38 3.06
CA ALA A 122 11.30 19.99 3.31
C ALA A 122 10.24 19.07 3.87
N ASP A 123 10.46 17.77 3.92
CA ASP A 123 9.44 16.89 4.46
C ASP A 123 9.35 16.98 5.99
N GLY A 124 8.12 17.04 6.47
CA GLY A 124 7.82 17.07 7.88
C GLY A 124 8.18 18.36 8.59
N GLU A 125 8.66 18.26 9.81
CA GLU A 125 8.95 19.42 10.68
C GLU A 125 10.04 20.34 10.15
N GLY A 126 10.92 19.86 9.30
CA GLY A 126 11.99 20.63 8.68
C GLY A 126 11.55 21.56 7.56
N SER A 127 10.33 21.42 7.04
CA SER A 127 9.85 22.23 5.94
C SER A 127 9.80 23.70 6.28
N ILE A 128 10.43 24.52 5.43
CA ILE A 128 10.48 25.97 5.60
C ILE A 128 9.09 26.61 5.42
N CYS A 129 8.27 26.04 4.52
CA CYS A 129 6.94 26.58 4.18
C CYS A 129 5.81 26.01 5.04
N ARG A 130 6.02 24.94 5.81
CA ARG A 130 5.00 24.27 6.60
C ARG A 130 4.19 25.19 7.53
N SER A 131 4.80 26.20 8.08
CA SER A 131 4.15 27.13 9.02
C SER A 131 3.80 28.49 8.41
N MET A 132 3.81 28.61 7.08
CA MET A 132 3.60 29.89 6.41
C MET A 132 2.25 30.50 6.75
N THR A 133 1.16 29.79 6.54
CA THR A 133 -0.21 30.23 6.78
C THR A 133 -0.46 30.44 8.27
N ALA A 134 -0.21 29.42 9.09
CA ALA A 134 -0.38 29.51 10.55
C ALA A 134 0.48 30.63 11.17
N GLY A 135 1.68 30.87 10.65
CA GLY A 135 2.54 31.97 11.04
C GLY A 135 2.01 33.34 10.65
N ALA A 136 1.33 33.44 9.49
CA ALA A 136 0.67 34.68 9.08
C ALA A 136 -0.55 35.01 9.96
N ASP A 137 -1.36 34.00 10.27
CA ASP A 137 -2.52 34.14 11.15
C ASP A 137 -2.11 34.56 12.57
N ALA A 138 -1.09 33.84 13.12
CA ALA A 138 -0.55 34.17 14.43
C ALA A 138 0.04 35.59 14.51
N PHE A 139 0.70 36.02 13.44
CA PHE A 139 1.19 37.42 13.32
C PHE A 139 0.03 38.43 13.30
N GLY A 140 -1.02 38.16 12.49
CA GLY A 140 -2.22 38.99 12.45
C GLY A 140 -2.90 39.11 13.81
N ALA A 141 -3.03 37.98 14.54
CA ALA A 141 -3.58 37.97 15.90
C ALA A 141 -2.71 38.80 16.87
N ALA A 142 -1.38 38.67 16.76
CA ALA A 142 -0.45 39.42 17.60
C ALA A 142 -0.52 40.93 17.36
N LEU A 143 -0.70 41.39 16.10
CA LEU A 143 -0.94 42.81 15.78
C LEU A 143 -2.23 43.32 16.42
N ASN A 144 -3.31 42.52 16.37
CA ASN A 144 -4.59 42.89 16.97
C ASN A 144 -4.52 43.01 18.53
N ALA A 145 -3.66 42.19 19.14
CA ALA A 145 -3.45 42.16 20.59
C ALA A 145 -2.49 43.27 21.09
N ALA A 146 -1.78 43.96 20.19
CA ALA A 146 -0.79 44.96 20.54
C ALA A 146 -1.51 46.34 20.76
N LYS A 147 -1.81 46.65 22.04
CA LYS A 147 -2.62 47.82 22.44
C LYS A 147 -2.03 49.15 22.01
N ASP A 148 -0.69 49.28 21.94
CA ASP A 148 0.01 50.53 21.62
C ASP A 148 0.40 50.63 20.15
N LEU A 149 -0.14 49.77 19.28
CA LEU A 149 0.12 49.80 17.85
C LEU A 149 -0.93 50.57 17.11
N PRO A 150 -0.58 51.68 16.41
CA PRO A 150 -1.52 52.43 15.58
C PRO A 150 -2.15 51.56 14.49
N GLY A 151 -3.46 51.72 14.24
CA GLY A 151 -4.22 50.89 13.31
C GLY A 151 -3.72 50.97 11.86
N ASP A 152 -3.23 52.11 11.42
CA ASP A 152 -2.63 52.29 10.11
C ASP A 152 -1.27 51.58 9.99
N GLU A 153 -0.49 51.55 11.06
CA GLU A 153 0.76 50.77 11.11
C GLU A 153 0.48 49.23 11.12
N ALA A 154 -0.53 48.81 11.88
CA ALA A 154 -0.99 47.43 11.89
C ALA A 154 -1.43 46.96 10.48
N ALA A 155 -2.16 47.82 9.74
CA ALA A 155 -2.56 47.52 8.37
C ALA A 155 -1.34 47.34 7.43
N ARG A 156 -0.37 48.28 7.50
CA ARG A 156 0.88 48.17 6.71
C ARG A 156 1.68 46.92 7.04
N LEU A 157 1.83 46.56 8.31
CA LEU A 157 2.53 45.36 8.77
C LEU A 157 1.83 44.06 8.29
N ARG A 158 0.48 44.05 8.32
CA ARG A 158 -0.30 42.91 7.83
C ARG A 158 -0.15 42.73 6.31
N ALA A 159 -0.22 43.82 5.55
CA ALA A 159 -0.01 43.82 4.10
C ALA A 159 1.40 43.29 3.75
N ALA A 160 2.44 43.76 4.44
CA ALA A 160 3.81 43.31 4.25
C ALA A 160 3.98 41.83 4.55
N ARG A 161 3.31 41.28 5.60
CA ARG A 161 3.33 39.86 5.92
C ARG A 161 2.63 39.03 4.84
N ALA A 162 1.52 39.49 4.31
CA ALA A 162 0.79 38.85 3.22
C ALA A 162 1.64 38.80 1.93
N ASP A 163 2.33 39.91 1.62
CA ASP A 163 3.25 39.97 0.48
C ASP A 163 4.38 38.93 0.55
N ILE A 164 4.98 38.74 1.72
CA ILE A 164 5.97 37.66 1.94
C ILE A 164 5.34 36.29 1.65
N ALA A 165 4.12 36.01 2.12
CA ALA A 165 3.46 34.72 1.94
C ALA A 165 3.19 34.43 0.44
N GLN A 166 2.73 35.42 -0.32
CA GLN A 166 2.42 35.27 -1.74
C GLN A 166 3.68 35.05 -2.60
N LYS A 167 4.81 35.64 -2.24
CA LYS A 167 6.00 35.68 -3.08
C LYS A 167 7.01 34.56 -2.80
N THR A 168 6.80 33.76 -1.77
CA THR A 168 7.82 32.79 -1.35
C THR A 168 7.39 31.33 -1.48
N CYS A 169 6.37 30.90 -0.76
CA CYS A 169 5.98 29.48 -0.73
C CYS A 169 4.94 29.11 -1.80
N ALA A 170 4.20 30.07 -2.34
CA ALA A 170 3.17 29.80 -3.35
C ALA A 170 3.69 29.81 -4.80
N SER A 171 4.75 30.53 -5.10
CA SER A 171 5.19 30.79 -6.46
C SER A 171 6.54 30.21 -6.85
N GLY A 172 7.25 29.52 -5.94
CA GLY A 172 8.55 28.87 -6.23
C GLY A 172 9.61 29.80 -6.84
N GLY A 173 9.42 31.10 -6.74
CA GLY A 173 10.13 32.07 -7.54
C GLY A 173 10.98 33.08 -6.79
N ALA A 174 11.91 33.64 -7.52
CA ALA A 174 12.75 34.75 -7.09
C ALA A 174 11.91 35.90 -6.58
N SER A 175 12.12 36.27 -5.34
CA SER A 175 11.44 37.37 -4.63
C SER A 175 11.65 38.70 -5.28
N ALA A 176 10.56 39.47 -5.45
CA ALA A 176 10.65 40.89 -5.63
C ALA A 176 11.41 41.57 -4.45
N ALA A 177 12.00 42.72 -4.69
CA ALA A 177 12.76 43.42 -3.67
C ALA A 177 11.91 43.66 -2.41
N TRP A 178 12.45 43.26 -1.25
CA TRP A 178 11.82 43.49 0.04
C TRP A 178 11.86 44.97 0.38
N THR A 179 10.71 45.53 0.70
CA THR A 179 10.61 46.87 1.22
C THR A 179 10.05 46.81 2.64
N LYS A 180 10.87 47.23 3.61
CA LYS A 180 10.46 47.28 5.01
C LYS A 180 9.27 48.23 5.18
N PRO A 181 8.19 47.82 5.84
CA PRO A 181 7.05 48.69 6.06
C PRO A 181 7.44 49.93 6.90
N SER A 182 7.01 51.10 6.46
CA SER A 182 7.26 52.36 7.18
C SER A 182 6.35 52.44 8.40
N VAL A 183 6.94 52.35 9.60
CA VAL A 183 6.27 52.44 10.90
C VAL A 183 7.08 53.34 11.82
N LYS A 184 6.41 54.10 12.71
CA LYS A 184 7.04 55.08 13.60
C LYS A 184 6.96 54.67 15.07
N SER A 185 5.89 53.96 15.46
CA SER A 185 5.73 53.54 16.83
C SER A 185 6.82 52.53 17.25
N PRO A 186 7.31 52.59 18.52
CA PRO A 186 8.31 51.66 19.00
C PRO A 186 7.90 50.18 18.84
N ILE A 187 6.62 49.86 19.09
CA ILE A 187 6.11 48.50 18.92
C ILE A 187 5.99 48.13 17.44
N GLY A 188 5.57 49.08 16.56
CA GLY A 188 5.54 48.86 15.12
C GLY A 188 6.91 48.55 14.54
N GLN A 189 7.97 49.26 15.02
CA GLN A 189 9.35 48.98 14.61
C GLN A 189 9.82 47.58 15.00
N GLN A 190 9.39 47.07 16.18
CA GLN A 190 9.71 45.68 16.62
C GLN A 190 9.01 44.65 15.73
N PHE A 191 7.74 44.83 15.37
CA PHE A 191 7.04 43.99 14.41
C PHE A 191 7.66 44.06 13.01
N ALA A 192 8.11 45.23 12.56
CA ALA A 192 8.80 45.40 11.29
C ALA A 192 10.15 44.67 11.28
N THR A 193 10.89 44.70 12.39
CA THR A 193 12.13 43.93 12.56
C THR A 193 11.88 42.43 12.48
N TYR A 194 10.79 41.94 13.10
CA TYR A 194 10.37 40.55 12.95
C TYR A 194 10.07 40.20 11.47
N LEU A 195 9.44 41.08 10.72
CA LEU A 195 9.18 40.90 9.28
C LEU A 195 10.47 40.90 8.46
N ASP A 196 11.48 41.71 8.82
CA ASP A 196 12.81 41.63 8.19
C ASP A 196 13.37 40.21 8.35
N GLY A 197 13.28 39.66 9.55
CA GLY A 197 13.69 38.27 9.82
C GLY A 197 12.87 37.25 9.05
N THR A 198 11.56 37.43 8.97
CA THR A 198 10.66 36.56 8.21
C THR A 198 10.99 36.55 6.72
N ASN A 199 11.18 37.73 6.13
CA ASN A 199 11.57 37.85 4.74
C ASN A 199 12.94 37.22 4.47
N ALA A 200 13.93 37.51 5.32
CA ALA A 200 15.28 36.89 5.21
C ALA A 200 15.22 35.38 5.31
N PHE A 201 14.41 34.84 6.23
CA PHE A 201 14.24 33.40 6.43
C PHE A 201 13.71 32.70 5.16
N TYR A 202 12.66 33.23 4.56
CA TYR A 202 12.08 32.65 3.35
C TYR A 202 12.90 32.92 2.07
N ARG A 203 13.89 33.81 2.14
CA ARG A 203 14.89 34.04 1.07
C ARG A 203 16.18 33.28 1.30
N PHE A 204 16.24 32.40 2.29
CA PHE A 204 17.42 31.61 2.64
C PHE A 204 18.62 32.44 3.16
N ASP A 205 18.42 33.71 3.52
CA ASP A 205 19.41 34.49 4.23
C ASP A 205 19.29 34.24 5.76
N PHE A 206 19.74 33.07 6.15
CA PHE A 206 19.63 32.61 7.54
C PHE A 206 20.46 33.43 8.54
N PRO A 207 21.65 33.96 8.19
CA PRO A 207 22.35 34.90 9.07
C PRO A 207 21.55 36.15 9.40
N ALA A 208 20.99 36.81 8.38
CA ALA A 208 20.13 38.01 8.59
C ALA A 208 18.86 37.66 9.36
N ALA A 209 18.22 36.51 9.04
CA ALA A 209 17.04 36.01 9.73
C ALA A 209 17.33 35.77 11.23
N THR A 210 18.42 35.09 11.55
CA THR A 210 18.84 34.82 12.93
C THR A 210 19.05 36.12 13.71
N LYS A 211 19.74 37.09 13.14
CA LYS A 211 20.00 38.40 13.79
C LYS A 211 18.69 39.11 14.10
N ALA A 212 17.76 39.18 13.13
CA ALA A 212 16.47 39.86 13.29
C ALA A 212 15.59 39.15 14.34
N PHE A 213 15.50 37.82 14.34
CA PHE A 213 14.71 37.10 15.29
C PHE A 213 15.32 37.10 16.71
N ALA A 214 16.63 37.06 16.84
CA ALA A 214 17.30 37.27 18.11
C ALA A 214 16.99 38.68 18.68
N GLY A 215 16.98 39.70 17.85
CA GLY A 215 16.53 41.04 18.23
C GLY A 215 15.07 41.06 18.72
N ALA A 216 14.17 40.39 18.01
CA ALA A 216 12.75 40.30 18.37
C ALA A 216 12.55 39.54 19.70
N SER A 217 13.43 38.57 20.05
CA SER A 217 13.34 37.83 21.31
C SER A 217 13.59 38.63 22.57
N HIS A 218 14.10 39.86 22.45
CA HIS A 218 14.26 40.80 23.53
C HIS A 218 13.10 41.83 23.64
N SER A 219 12.08 41.69 22.81
CA SER A 219 10.89 42.54 22.83
C SER A 219 10.16 42.45 24.17
N ALA A 220 9.56 43.56 24.61
CA ALA A 220 8.61 43.56 25.71
C ALA A 220 7.26 42.90 25.32
N ASN A 221 6.95 42.86 24.03
CA ASN A 221 5.75 42.18 23.54
C ASN A 221 5.90 40.65 23.71
N PRO A 222 5.01 40.00 24.45
CA PRO A 222 5.15 38.58 24.76
C PRO A 222 5.19 37.66 23.53
N TRP A 223 4.39 38.01 22.49
CA TRP A 223 4.37 37.23 21.26
C TRP A 223 5.68 37.33 20.48
N LEU A 224 6.21 38.54 20.30
CA LEU A 224 7.48 38.78 19.62
C LEU A 224 8.63 38.09 20.37
N LYS A 225 8.63 38.20 21.71
CA LYS A 225 9.65 37.58 22.55
C LYS A 225 9.71 36.07 22.38
N GLU A 226 8.57 35.40 22.51
CA GLU A 226 8.47 33.95 22.37
C GLU A 226 8.76 33.49 20.93
N THR A 227 8.10 34.13 19.95
CA THR A 227 8.23 33.77 18.51
C THR A 227 9.63 34.04 17.99
N GLY A 228 10.24 35.17 18.40
CA GLY A 228 11.61 35.52 18.04
C GLY A 228 12.61 34.46 18.48
N LEU A 229 12.52 34.00 19.74
CA LEU A 229 13.38 32.94 20.26
C LEU A 229 13.22 31.65 19.45
N TYR A 230 11.98 31.21 19.22
CA TYR A 230 11.71 29.99 18.44
C TYR A 230 12.20 30.11 16.99
N MET A 231 11.95 31.23 16.30
CA MET A 231 12.34 31.44 14.92
C MET A 231 13.85 31.59 14.74
N ALA A 232 14.57 32.11 15.74
CA ALA A 232 16.02 32.12 15.73
C ALA A 232 16.59 30.67 15.69
N GLY A 233 16.00 29.75 16.46
CA GLY A 233 16.34 28.31 16.39
C GLY A 233 16.04 27.71 15.02
N ARG A 234 14.92 28.05 14.43
CA ARG A 234 14.57 27.59 13.06
C ARG A 234 15.54 28.11 12.01
N ALA A 235 15.93 29.40 12.11
CA ALA A 235 16.90 29.98 11.16
C ALA A 235 18.25 29.26 11.27
N GLN A 236 18.74 28.97 12.48
CA GLN A 236 19.97 28.24 12.70
C GLN A 236 19.88 26.79 12.17
N LEU A 237 18.77 26.10 12.39
CA LEU A 237 18.57 24.75 11.87
C LEU A 237 18.59 24.73 10.34
N ASN A 238 17.92 25.68 9.69
CA ASN A 238 17.90 25.75 8.23
C ASN A 238 19.28 26.14 7.69
N ALA A 239 20.03 27.01 8.36
CA ALA A 239 21.44 27.27 8.02
C ALA A 239 22.29 26.00 8.14
N ALA A 240 22.07 25.18 9.17
CA ALA A 240 22.82 23.94 9.36
C ALA A 240 22.60 22.93 8.26
N GLN A 241 21.40 22.86 7.70
CA GLN A 241 21.02 21.84 6.69
C GLN A 241 21.06 22.33 5.25
N ALA A 242 21.38 23.61 5.00
CA ALA A 242 21.28 24.23 3.66
C ALA A 242 22.02 23.48 2.55
N ASN A 243 23.15 22.85 2.87
CA ASN A 243 23.97 22.07 1.94
C ASN A 243 24.08 20.59 2.33
N ALA A 244 23.21 20.11 3.23
CA ALA A 244 23.35 18.76 3.79
C ALA A 244 22.76 17.66 2.91
N PHE A 245 21.93 18.02 1.92
CA PHE A 245 21.22 17.05 1.09
C PHE A 245 21.62 17.18 -0.37
N ASP A 246 22.00 16.06 -0.98
CA ASP A 246 22.15 15.94 -2.43
C ASP A 246 20.80 15.76 -3.09
N HIS A 247 20.73 16.08 -4.40
CA HIS A 247 19.48 16.04 -5.18
C HIS A 247 18.80 14.67 -5.16
N ASP A 248 19.57 13.58 -5.07
CA ASP A 248 19.09 12.22 -5.22
C ASP A 248 19.14 11.41 -3.93
N SER A 249 19.48 12.02 -2.78
CA SER A 249 19.58 11.32 -1.51
C SER A 249 18.69 11.94 -0.42
N PRO A 250 17.76 11.16 0.18
CA PRO A 250 17.01 11.61 1.33
C PRO A 250 17.85 11.64 2.62
N THR A 251 19.07 11.09 2.59
CA THR A 251 19.97 11.03 3.75
C THR A 251 20.96 12.20 3.72
N PRO A 252 21.11 12.95 4.83
CA PRO A 252 22.02 14.08 4.85
C PRO A 252 23.49 13.63 4.81
N SER A 253 24.30 14.34 4.02
CA SER A 253 25.75 14.28 4.12
C SER A 253 26.19 14.98 5.41
N ARG A 254 26.65 14.22 6.39
CA ARG A 254 27.05 14.76 7.70
C ARG A 254 28.24 15.73 7.63
N GLU A 255 29.07 15.58 6.61
CA GLU A 255 30.21 16.47 6.37
C GLU A 255 29.75 17.84 5.88
N SER A 256 28.63 17.89 5.19
CA SER A 256 28.03 19.13 4.66
C SER A 256 27.10 19.84 5.66
N VAL A 257 26.85 19.25 6.82
CA VAL A 257 26.07 19.91 7.88
C VAL A 257 26.92 21.00 8.56
N ALA A 258 26.41 22.24 8.59
CA ALA A 258 27.10 23.34 9.27
C ALA A 258 26.97 23.19 10.81
N LYS A 259 27.96 22.56 11.43
CA LYS A 259 27.97 22.17 12.86
C LYS A 259 27.71 23.33 13.81
N VAL A 260 28.34 24.50 13.57
CA VAL A 260 28.15 25.69 14.42
C VAL A 260 26.67 26.10 14.45
N SER A 261 26.01 26.13 13.31
CA SER A 261 24.58 26.45 13.22
C SER A 261 23.71 25.34 13.84
N LEU A 262 24.10 24.08 13.71
CA LEU A 262 23.37 22.95 14.33
C LEU A 262 23.40 23.03 15.85
N ASP A 263 24.57 23.29 16.43
CA ASP A 263 24.77 23.45 17.88
C ASP A 263 24.01 24.66 18.42
N ALA A 264 24.03 25.75 17.65
CA ALA A 264 23.23 26.94 17.97
C ALA A 264 21.72 26.62 17.97
N ALA A 265 21.23 25.91 16.95
CA ALA A 265 19.83 25.49 16.88
C ALA A 265 19.45 24.60 18.09
N ASN A 266 20.27 23.61 18.44
CA ASN A 266 20.09 22.76 19.60
C ASN A 266 19.96 23.58 20.88
N THR A 267 20.89 24.50 21.09
CA THR A 267 20.91 25.39 22.27
C THR A 267 19.67 26.26 22.36
N VAL A 268 19.26 26.86 21.24
CA VAL A 268 18.09 27.75 21.20
C VAL A 268 16.80 26.97 21.46
N PHE A 269 16.59 25.81 20.85
CA PHE A 269 15.38 24.99 21.11
C PHE A 269 15.31 24.49 22.55
N ARG A 270 16.44 24.07 23.15
CA ARG A 270 16.49 23.69 24.56
C ARG A 270 16.21 24.87 25.48
N THR A 271 16.74 26.04 25.15
CA THR A 271 16.44 27.27 25.87
C THR A 271 14.96 27.63 25.75
N TYR A 272 14.39 27.53 24.56
CA TYR A 272 12.98 27.77 24.35
C TYR A 272 12.10 26.85 25.22
N LEU A 273 12.37 25.53 25.20
CA LEU A 273 11.62 24.55 26.02
C LEU A 273 11.78 24.77 27.53
N LYS A 274 12.92 25.26 27.95
CA LYS A 274 13.16 25.64 29.37
C LYS A 274 12.36 26.87 29.78
N VAL A 275 12.30 27.90 28.92
CA VAL A 275 11.63 29.18 29.21
C VAL A 275 10.11 29.06 28.97
N TYR A 276 9.71 28.31 27.96
CA TYR A 276 8.31 28.14 27.52
C TYR A 276 7.93 26.65 27.42
N PRO A 277 7.89 25.89 28.54
CA PRO A 277 7.61 24.45 28.50
C PRO A 277 6.20 24.13 27.97
N GLN A 278 5.26 25.06 28.11
CA GLN A 278 3.90 25.02 27.60
C GLN A 278 3.64 26.10 26.54
N GLY A 279 4.72 26.62 25.95
CA GLY A 279 4.65 27.67 24.95
C GLY A 279 4.02 27.19 23.63
N ARG A 280 3.56 28.15 22.83
CA ARG A 280 2.85 27.87 21.56
C ARG A 280 3.66 27.03 20.56
N TYR A 281 4.99 27.01 20.69
CA TYR A 281 5.89 26.26 19.82
C TYR A 281 6.59 25.11 20.54
N ALA A 282 6.15 24.72 21.73
CA ALA A 282 6.83 23.69 22.52
C ALA A 282 6.85 22.33 21.81
N GLY A 283 5.72 21.91 21.24
CA GLY A 283 5.65 20.68 20.44
C GLY A 283 6.57 20.72 19.23
N SER A 284 6.60 21.83 18.51
CA SER A 284 7.48 21.99 17.34
C SER A 284 8.96 22.07 17.73
N ALA A 285 9.33 22.80 18.76
CA ALA A 285 10.71 22.86 19.24
C ALA A 285 11.23 21.49 19.68
N SER A 286 10.38 20.70 20.34
CA SER A 286 10.69 19.30 20.70
C SER A 286 10.90 18.43 19.47
N GLY A 287 10.02 18.54 18.46
CA GLY A 287 10.15 17.83 17.19
C GLY A 287 11.43 18.18 16.43
N LEU A 288 11.76 19.47 16.36
CA LEU A 288 12.96 19.93 15.67
C LEU A 288 14.25 19.48 16.36
N LEU A 289 14.23 19.16 17.66
CA LEU A 289 15.35 18.50 18.32
C LEU A 289 15.62 17.10 17.78
N ARG A 290 14.59 16.33 17.33
CA ARG A 290 14.81 15.05 16.65
C ARG A 290 15.57 15.26 15.35
N ARG A 291 15.21 16.30 14.58
CA ARG A 291 15.92 16.66 13.35
C ARG A 291 17.36 17.11 13.62
N VAL A 292 17.60 17.87 14.67
CA VAL A 292 18.96 18.26 15.12
C VAL A 292 19.80 17.02 15.42
N ALA A 293 19.26 16.07 16.20
CA ALA A 293 19.95 14.84 16.53
C ALA A 293 20.27 13.99 15.29
N TRP A 294 19.35 13.90 14.33
CA TRP A 294 19.52 13.20 13.07
C TRP A 294 20.61 13.81 12.19
N LEU A 295 20.58 15.13 11.98
CA LEU A 295 21.62 15.85 11.22
C LEU A 295 23.01 15.72 11.87
N GLY A 296 23.06 15.75 13.20
CA GLY A 296 24.31 15.61 13.97
C GLY A 296 24.78 14.16 14.09
N GLY A 297 24.00 13.17 13.66
CA GLY A 297 24.33 11.75 13.79
C GLY A 297 24.34 11.25 15.23
N ASN A 298 23.68 11.95 16.15
CA ASN A 298 23.57 11.52 17.55
C ASN A 298 22.40 10.52 17.71
N VAL A 299 22.68 9.26 17.36
CA VAL A 299 21.68 8.18 17.33
C VAL A 299 21.09 7.92 18.72
N ALA A 300 21.88 8.02 19.78
CA ALA A 300 21.40 7.83 21.16
C ALA A 300 20.39 8.90 21.56
N GLN A 301 20.68 10.16 21.29
CA GLN A 301 19.74 11.26 21.53
C GLN A 301 18.49 11.14 20.66
N GLN A 302 18.67 10.70 19.43
CA GLN A 302 17.56 10.48 18.49
C GLN A 302 16.61 9.41 19.02
N ALA A 303 17.13 8.28 19.50
CA ALA A 303 16.35 7.20 20.12
C ALA A 303 15.54 7.69 21.33
N ASP A 304 16.15 8.43 22.26
CA ASP A 304 15.46 9.02 23.41
C ASP A 304 14.33 9.98 23.01
N LEU A 305 14.57 10.81 21.98
CA LEU A 305 13.58 11.75 21.50
C LEU A 305 12.40 11.07 20.79
N TYR A 306 12.64 10.00 20.00
CA TYR A 306 11.55 9.22 19.42
C TYR A 306 10.76 8.46 20.48
N ASP A 307 11.44 7.84 21.44
CA ASP A 307 10.79 7.13 22.54
C ASP A 307 9.81 8.05 23.30
N LYS A 308 10.26 9.25 23.67
CA LYS A 308 9.42 10.26 24.31
C LYS A 308 8.28 10.75 23.42
N ALA A 309 8.56 10.92 22.11
CA ALA A 309 7.54 11.39 21.18
C ALA A 309 6.41 10.38 21.02
N PHE A 310 6.72 9.07 20.95
CA PHE A 310 5.69 8.02 20.90
C PHE A 310 4.97 7.86 22.25
N ALA A 311 5.71 7.84 23.37
CA ALA A 311 5.12 7.68 24.71
C ALA A 311 4.11 8.78 25.07
N HIS A 312 4.30 9.99 24.54
CA HIS A 312 3.45 11.15 24.82
C HIS A 312 2.69 11.66 23.60
N TRP A 313 2.65 10.88 22.53
CA TRP A 313 1.92 11.29 21.33
C TRP A 313 0.42 11.43 21.60
N SER A 314 -0.14 12.53 21.14
CA SER A 314 -1.59 12.72 21.10
C SER A 314 -1.97 13.60 19.92
N PRO A 315 -3.19 13.44 19.35
CA PRO A 315 -3.63 14.23 18.19
C PRO A 315 -3.77 15.73 18.49
N THR A 316 -3.87 16.12 19.74
CA THR A 316 -4.08 17.54 20.16
C THR A 316 -2.80 18.26 20.53
N VAL A 317 -1.77 17.53 20.98
CA VAL A 317 -0.54 18.08 21.52
C VAL A 317 0.65 17.89 20.59
N SER A 318 0.67 16.78 19.88
CA SER A 318 1.80 16.44 19.01
C SER A 318 1.84 17.29 17.75
N ASN A 319 3.03 17.74 17.40
CA ASN A 319 3.27 18.63 16.26
C ASN A 319 3.27 17.91 14.90
N VAL A 320 3.35 16.59 14.91
CA VAL A 320 3.36 15.74 13.73
C VAL A 320 2.33 14.62 13.84
N PRO A 321 1.70 14.22 12.72
CA PRO A 321 0.88 13.02 12.67
C PRO A 321 1.66 11.79 13.12
N LEU A 322 0.97 10.81 13.69
CA LEU A 322 1.59 9.55 14.09
C LEU A 322 2.26 8.84 12.90
N MET A 323 1.61 8.94 11.72
CA MET A 323 2.17 8.43 10.47
C MET A 323 3.55 8.98 10.16
N GLN A 324 3.72 10.30 10.26
CA GLN A 324 5.02 10.92 10.02
C GLN A 324 6.05 10.48 11.06
N LEU A 325 5.64 10.41 12.34
CA LEU A 325 6.53 9.98 13.42
C LEU A 325 7.03 8.55 13.19
N ALA A 326 6.15 7.63 12.79
CA ALA A 326 6.51 6.25 12.48
C ALA A 326 7.40 6.14 11.24
N ASN A 327 7.10 6.89 10.17
CA ASN A 327 7.95 6.92 8.98
C ASN A 327 9.36 7.48 9.30
N GLU A 328 9.44 8.46 10.18
CA GLU A 328 10.74 8.98 10.64
C GLU A 328 11.50 7.96 11.49
N LEU A 329 10.81 7.21 12.33
CA LEU A 329 11.41 6.10 13.10
C LEU A 329 12.04 5.07 12.17
N ASP A 330 11.28 4.60 11.18
CA ASP A 330 11.75 3.62 10.19
C ASP A 330 12.93 4.14 9.38
N SER A 331 12.81 5.33 8.78
CA SER A 331 13.79 5.83 7.82
C SER A 331 15.02 6.46 8.46
N LYS A 332 14.93 6.96 9.69
CA LYS A 332 15.99 7.80 10.29
C LYS A 332 16.66 7.19 11.52
N LEU A 333 16.04 6.20 12.18
CA LEU A 333 16.60 5.66 13.42
C LEU A 333 16.94 4.18 13.31
N VAL A 334 15.97 3.32 12.99
CA VAL A 334 16.13 1.87 13.20
C VAL A 334 17.24 1.26 12.34
N PHE A 335 17.44 1.79 11.13
CA PHE A 335 18.52 1.38 10.23
C PHE A 335 19.75 2.32 10.28
N ALA A 336 19.75 3.28 11.22
CA ALA A 336 20.92 4.16 11.37
C ALA A 336 22.14 3.39 11.89
N PRO A 337 23.34 3.58 11.31
CA PRO A 337 24.56 3.01 11.86
C PRO A 337 24.76 3.40 13.33
N GLY A 338 24.97 2.41 14.18
CA GLY A 338 25.16 2.62 15.63
C GLY A 338 23.86 2.70 16.43
N PHE A 339 22.69 2.44 15.84
CA PHE A 339 21.46 2.29 16.61
C PHE A 339 21.55 1.07 17.53
N ASP A 340 21.21 1.29 18.79
CA ASP A 340 21.13 0.27 19.83
C ASP A 340 19.72 0.26 20.42
N PRO A 341 18.92 -0.79 20.22
CA PRO A 341 17.57 -0.90 20.77
C PRO A 341 17.49 -0.72 22.28
N ARG A 342 18.59 -0.98 23.01
CA ARG A 342 18.69 -0.77 24.46
C ARG A 342 18.53 0.70 24.86
N GLN A 343 18.62 1.63 23.95
CA GLN A 343 18.37 3.06 24.17
C GLN A 343 16.89 3.41 24.26
N ILE A 344 16.00 2.56 23.71
CA ILE A 344 14.55 2.71 23.84
C ILE A 344 14.12 2.27 25.24
N GLN A 345 13.34 3.10 25.94
CA GLN A 345 12.88 2.83 27.31
C GLN A 345 11.44 2.31 27.35
N SER A 346 10.57 2.80 26.45
CA SER A 346 9.17 2.39 26.38
C SER A 346 9.05 0.97 25.81
N PRO A 347 8.42 0.01 26.53
CA PRO A 347 8.20 -1.34 26.01
C PRO A 347 7.39 -1.37 24.71
N ALA A 348 6.40 -0.48 24.56
CA ALA A 348 5.57 -0.44 23.34
C ALA A 348 6.38 0.03 22.12
N VAL A 349 7.23 1.05 22.28
CA VAL A 349 8.11 1.51 21.20
C VAL A 349 9.14 0.44 20.85
N LEU A 350 9.74 -0.18 21.87
CA LEU A 350 10.72 -1.26 21.68
C LEU A 350 10.09 -2.46 20.98
N ALA A 351 8.88 -2.87 21.36
CA ALA A 351 8.13 -3.93 20.69
C ALA A 351 7.86 -3.60 19.20
N THR A 352 7.48 -2.36 18.91
CA THR A 352 7.29 -1.91 17.53
C THR A 352 8.58 -2.00 16.71
N VAL A 353 9.71 -1.58 17.28
CA VAL A 353 11.04 -1.67 16.68
C VAL A 353 11.45 -3.15 16.46
N ASP A 354 11.23 -4.00 17.45
CA ASP A 354 11.59 -5.43 17.36
C ASP A 354 10.77 -6.15 16.30
N LEU A 355 9.46 -5.89 16.22
CA LEU A 355 8.62 -6.43 15.14
C LEU A 355 9.13 -6.02 13.76
N MET A 356 9.55 -4.76 13.59
CA MET A 356 10.12 -4.30 12.33
C MET A 356 11.46 -5.00 12.03
N ARG A 357 12.32 -5.22 13.04
CA ARG A 357 13.59 -5.94 12.88
C ARG A 357 13.43 -7.44 12.65
N MET A 358 12.25 -8.00 12.88
CA MET A 358 11.91 -9.38 12.52
C MET A 358 11.45 -9.53 11.05
N ARG A 359 11.26 -8.44 10.31
CA ARG A 359 10.93 -8.51 8.88
C ARG A 359 12.05 -9.15 8.09
N THR A 360 11.68 -9.97 7.10
CA THR A 360 12.58 -10.36 6.04
C THR A 360 12.49 -9.33 4.92
N SER A 361 13.62 -8.97 4.33
CA SER A 361 13.64 -8.07 3.18
C SER A 361 13.53 -8.87 1.90
N ASP A 362 12.68 -8.39 0.97
CA ASP A 362 12.68 -8.87 -0.41
C ASP A 362 13.76 -8.18 -1.26
N SER A 363 14.50 -7.22 -0.67
CA SER A 363 15.51 -6.47 -1.37
C SER A 363 16.82 -7.26 -1.45
N THR A 364 17.49 -7.16 -2.58
CA THR A 364 18.86 -7.66 -2.79
C THR A 364 19.91 -6.85 -2.00
N ASP A 365 19.49 -5.83 -1.26
CA ASP A 365 20.36 -5.00 -0.42
C ASP A 365 20.53 -5.63 0.97
N SER A 366 21.45 -6.59 1.04
CA SER A 366 21.82 -7.28 2.29
C SER A 366 22.40 -6.36 3.40
N SER A 367 22.63 -5.09 3.13
CA SER A 367 23.18 -4.16 4.11
C SER A 367 22.14 -3.74 5.17
N ARG A 368 20.85 -3.88 4.86
CA ARG A 368 19.72 -3.58 5.77
C ARG A 368 19.21 -4.80 6.53
N ASP A 369 19.67 -6.01 6.20
CA ASP A 369 19.07 -7.27 6.61
C ASP A 369 19.86 -7.97 7.70
N LYS A 370 19.93 -7.35 8.86
CA LYS A 370 20.26 -8.10 10.08
C LYS A 370 18.97 -8.30 10.87
N PRO A 371 18.27 -9.44 10.69
CA PRO A 371 17.09 -9.74 11.49
C PRO A 371 17.46 -9.75 12.96
N LEU A 372 16.49 -9.40 13.82
CA LEU A 372 16.64 -9.45 15.27
C LEU A 372 17.07 -10.87 15.70
N THR A 373 18.22 -10.99 16.35
CA THR A 373 18.68 -12.27 16.86
C THR A 373 17.99 -12.66 18.16
N LEU A 374 17.92 -13.97 18.45
CA LEU A 374 17.35 -14.46 19.71
C LEU A 374 18.09 -13.88 20.92
N GLY A 375 19.43 -13.81 20.84
CA GLY A 375 20.25 -13.26 21.92
C GLY A 375 19.98 -11.78 22.20
N GLU A 376 19.79 -10.97 21.17
CA GLU A 376 19.41 -9.56 21.30
C GLU A 376 18.04 -9.43 21.97
N LEU A 377 17.04 -10.20 21.53
CA LEU A 377 15.70 -10.18 22.11
C LEU A 377 15.72 -10.64 23.58
N GLN A 378 16.48 -11.69 23.90
CA GLN A 378 16.63 -12.17 25.27
C GLN A 378 17.29 -11.14 26.20
N ALA A 379 18.27 -10.40 25.69
CA ALA A 379 18.92 -9.32 26.44
C ALA A 379 17.99 -8.14 26.77
N GLN A 380 16.89 -7.99 26.03
CA GLN A 380 15.89 -6.94 26.24
C GLN A 380 14.85 -7.30 27.32
N LYS A 381 14.76 -8.57 27.77
CA LYS A 381 13.75 -9.03 28.72
C LYS A 381 13.55 -8.09 29.93
N PRO A 382 14.59 -7.54 30.59
CA PRO A 382 14.39 -6.64 31.71
C PRO A 382 13.62 -5.35 31.38
N ARG A 383 13.61 -4.92 30.11
CA ARG A 383 12.87 -3.74 29.64
C ARG A 383 11.35 -3.96 29.66
N PHE A 384 10.92 -5.20 29.58
CA PHE A 384 9.53 -5.61 29.60
C PHE A 384 9.06 -6.09 30.99
N ALA A 385 9.77 -5.77 32.07
CA ALA A 385 9.39 -6.23 33.40
C ALA A 385 7.95 -5.81 33.80
N GLY A 386 7.50 -4.64 33.36
CA GLY A 386 6.12 -4.17 33.58
C GLY A 386 5.09 -4.74 32.59
N THR A 387 5.52 -5.39 31.51
CA THR A 387 4.67 -5.94 30.43
C THR A 387 5.18 -7.31 29.98
N PRO A 388 5.26 -8.31 30.88
CA PRO A 388 5.87 -9.60 30.56
C PRO A 388 5.16 -10.33 29.40
N ALA A 389 3.83 -10.20 29.30
CA ALA A 389 3.06 -10.80 28.23
C ALA A 389 3.45 -10.25 26.84
N LEU A 390 3.83 -8.97 26.75
CA LEU A 390 4.33 -8.38 25.50
C LEU A 390 5.69 -8.97 25.11
N TYR A 391 6.58 -9.20 26.08
CA TYR A 391 7.83 -9.89 25.84
C TYR A 391 7.63 -11.32 25.35
N ASP A 392 6.75 -12.08 26.03
CA ASP A 392 6.46 -13.47 25.65
C ASP A 392 5.86 -13.53 24.24
N TYR A 393 5.02 -12.56 23.88
CA TYR A 393 4.50 -12.40 22.53
C TYR A 393 5.61 -12.15 21.50
N LEU A 394 6.55 -11.24 21.78
CA LEU A 394 7.68 -10.97 20.88
C LEU A 394 8.58 -12.19 20.71
N LEU A 395 8.83 -12.93 21.78
CA LEU A 395 9.61 -14.16 21.75
C LEU A 395 8.89 -15.26 20.94
N ALA A 396 7.58 -15.39 21.13
CA ALA A 396 6.76 -16.30 20.34
C ALA A 396 6.75 -15.89 18.84
N THR A 397 6.65 -14.58 18.56
CA THR A 397 6.73 -14.05 17.20
C THR A 397 8.08 -14.38 16.56
N TRP A 398 9.16 -14.21 17.29
CA TRP A 398 10.49 -14.59 16.84
C TRP A 398 10.57 -16.08 16.48
N TYR A 399 10.02 -16.95 17.34
CA TYR A 399 10.02 -18.40 17.07
C TYR A 399 9.21 -18.76 15.82
N VAL A 400 8.11 -18.09 15.55
CA VAL A 400 7.28 -18.38 14.37
C VAL A 400 7.94 -17.82 13.09
N TYR A 401 8.33 -16.54 13.10
CA TYR A 401 8.72 -15.83 11.87
C TYR A 401 10.22 -15.92 11.54
N VAL A 402 11.09 -15.98 12.54
CA VAL A 402 12.55 -15.95 12.36
C VAL A 402 13.19 -17.26 12.69
N GLY A 403 12.83 -17.84 13.84
CA GLY A 403 13.43 -19.08 14.34
C GLY A 403 12.88 -20.35 13.71
N HIS A 404 11.73 -20.29 13.04
CA HIS A 404 11.00 -21.42 12.45
C HIS A 404 10.83 -22.60 13.42
N LYS A 405 10.46 -22.28 14.67
CA LYS A 405 10.19 -23.22 15.75
C LYS A 405 8.79 -22.98 16.36
N PRO A 406 7.72 -23.18 15.58
CA PRO A 406 6.37 -22.77 15.98
C PRO A 406 5.89 -23.48 17.26
N ALA A 407 6.31 -24.72 17.51
CA ALA A 407 5.95 -25.44 18.72
C ALA A 407 6.44 -24.72 20.00
N ALA A 408 7.62 -24.09 19.98
CA ALA A 408 8.13 -23.33 21.11
C ALA A 408 7.33 -22.05 21.39
N ALA A 409 6.61 -21.52 20.40
CA ALA A 409 5.74 -20.36 20.57
C ALA A 409 4.46 -20.71 21.35
N LEU A 410 3.97 -21.95 21.26
CA LEU A 410 2.74 -22.39 21.92
C LEU A 410 2.80 -22.33 23.44
N ASP A 411 3.98 -22.54 24.02
CA ASP A 411 4.21 -22.52 25.46
C ASP A 411 4.22 -21.08 26.04
N LEU A 412 4.47 -20.08 25.17
CA LEU A 412 4.56 -18.67 25.54
C LEU A 412 3.21 -17.94 25.38
N LEU A 413 2.28 -18.51 24.62
CA LEU A 413 1.03 -17.85 24.27
C LEU A 413 -0.13 -18.35 25.13
N PRO A 414 -1.02 -17.46 25.63
CA PRO A 414 -2.13 -17.87 26.46
C PRO A 414 -3.15 -18.70 25.70
N GLN A 415 -3.90 -19.54 26.43
CA GLN A 415 -5.12 -20.17 25.92
C GLN A 415 -6.21 -19.13 25.75
N ALA A 416 -7.16 -19.34 24.85
CA ALA A 416 -8.33 -18.45 24.68
C ALA A 416 -9.16 -18.43 25.97
N SER A 417 -9.46 -17.22 26.45
CA SER A 417 -10.20 -17.02 27.72
C SER A 417 -11.70 -16.90 27.57
N GLY A 418 -12.24 -16.82 26.34
CA GLY A 418 -13.64 -16.54 26.07
C GLY A 418 -14.06 -15.08 26.31
N ALA A 419 -13.16 -14.21 26.75
CA ALA A 419 -13.42 -12.79 26.93
C ALA A 419 -13.29 -12.03 25.57
N PRO A 420 -13.98 -10.88 25.41
CA PRO A 420 -13.73 -9.99 24.29
C PRO A 420 -12.25 -9.63 24.17
N LEU A 421 -11.76 -9.58 22.94
CA LEU A 421 -10.34 -9.36 22.65
C LEU A 421 -10.06 -7.88 22.39
N ASP A 422 -9.04 -7.33 23.05
CA ASP A 422 -8.33 -6.16 22.55
C ASP A 422 -7.44 -6.56 21.35
N TYR A 423 -6.70 -5.61 20.77
CA TYR A 423 -5.84 -5.95 19.61
C TYR A 423 -4.65 -6.80 20.00
N PHE A 424 -4.11 -6.61 21.22
CA PHE A 424 -3.02 -7.44 21.72
C PHE A 424 -3.48 -8.87 22.00
N GLY A 425 -4.63 -9.04 22.66
CA GLY A 425 -5.22 -10.37 22.89
C GLY A 425 -5.53 -11.09 21.58
N LEU A 426 -6.08 -10.39 20.58
CA LEU A 426 -6.25 -10.96 19.24
C LEU A 426 -4.91 -11.37 18.63
N SER A 427 -3.85 -10.54 18.78
CA SER A 427 -2.52 -10.84 18.25
C SER A 427 -1.95 -12.12 18.85
N GLN A 428 -2.11 -12.30 20.18
CA GLN A 428 -1.67 -13.52 20.87
C GLN A 428 -2.40 -14.76 20.35
N GLN A 429 -3.72 -14.69 20.19
CA GLN A 429 -4.52 -15.82 19.70
C GLN A 429 -4.26 -16.12 18.22
N ALA A 430 -4.11 -15.10 17.38
CA ALA A 430 -3.76 -15.26 15.99
C ALA A 430 -2.37 -15.93 15.83
N LEU A 431 -1.39 -15.47 16.59
CA LEU A 431 -0.05 -16.07 16.58
C LEU A 431 -0.07 -17.52 17.08
N ARG A 432 -0.90 -17.83 18.09
CA ARG A 432 -1.12 -19.19 18.56
C ARG A 432 -1.71 -20.08 17.46
N ALA A 433 -2.71 -19.59 16.72
CA ALA A 433 -3.29 -20.33 15.62
C ALA A 433 -2.28 -20.56 14.49
N PHE A 434 -1.46 -19.57 14.14
CA PHE A 434 -0.36 -19.76 13.17
C PHE A 434 0.65 -20.80 13.63
N ALA A 435 1.02 -20.78 14.91
CA ALA A 435 1.92 -21.76 15.48
C ALA A 435 1.33 -23.17 15.46
N LEU A 436 0.03 -23.33 15.67
CA LEU A 436 -0.68 -24.59 15.53
C LEU A 436 -0.65 -25.11 14.08
N GLU A 437 -0.97 -24.24 13.10
CA GLU A 437 -0.93 -24.59 11.67
C GLU A 437 0.48 -25.04 11.26
N ASP A 438 1.51 -24.27 11.60
CA ASP A 438 2.90 -24.58 11.27
C ASP A 438 3.45 -25.80 12.02
N SER A 439 2.83 -26.19 13.14
CA SER A 439 3.15 -27.41 13.89
C SER A 439 2.35 -28.62 13.43
N GLY A 440 1.64 -28.54 12.29
CA GLY A 440 0.85 -29.64 11.73
C GLY A 440 -0.46 -29.93 12.48
N GLN A 441 -1.03 -28.93 13.17
CA GLN A 441 -2.29 -29.04 13.91
C GLN A 441 -3.37 -28.11 13.35
N PRO A 442 -3.66 -28.13 12.02
CA PRO A 442 -4.58 -27.19 11.39
C PRO A 442 -6.01 -27.30 11.91
N ASP A 443 -6.45 -28.46 12.38
CA ASP A 443 -7.79 -28.65 12.93
C ASP A 443 -7.97 -27.91 14.26
N LYS A 444 -6.93 -27.90 15.11
CA LYS A 444 -6.97 -27.10 16.35
C LYS A 444 -6.95 -25.61 16.06
N ALA A 445 -6.19 -25.19 15.04
CA ALA A 445 -6.21 -23.81 14.60
C ALA A 445 -7.59 -23.41 14.06
N ARG A 446 -8.24 -24.28 13.26
CA ARG A 446 -9.59 -24.08 12.74
C ARG A 446 -10.61 -23.86 13.86
N GLN A 447 -10.56 -24.73 14.88
CA GLN A 447 -11.45 -24.58 16.03
C GLN A 447 -11.18 -23.27 16.76
N LEU A 448 -9.91 -22.91 16.98
CA LEU A 448 -9.54 -21.64 17.60
C LEU A 448 -10.07 -20.45 16.79
N TRP A 449 -9.92 -20.43 15.44
CA TRP A 449 -10.49 -19.38 14.61
C TRP A 449 -12.00 -19.25 14.76
N ARG A 450 -12.74 -20.37 14.81
CA ARG A 450 -14.19 -20.39 15.03
C ARG A 450 -14.56 -19.79 16.39
N ASP A 451 -13.86 -20.18 17.45
CA ASP A 451 -14.10 -19.74 18.83
C ASP A 451 -13.82 -18.24 19.03
N LEU A 452 -12.90 -17.66 18.25
CA LEU A 452 -12.53 -16.25 18.36
C LEU A 452 -13.49 -15.30 17.65
N ILE A 453 -14.19 -15.73 16.59
CA ILE A 453 -15.07 -14.85 15.80
C ILE A 453 -16.16 -14.19 16.67
N PRO A 454 -16.88 -14.86 17.57
CA PRO A 454 -17.89 -14.22 18.42
C PRO A 454 -17.30 -13.25 19.46
N LEU A 455 -16.01 -13.36 19.75
CA LEU A 455 -15.28 -12.50 20.71
C LEU A 455 -14.76 -11.19 20.07
N ALA A 456 -14.77 -11.10 18.74
CA ALA A 456 -14.35 -9.95 17.97
C ALA A 456 -15.33 -8.78 18.11
N LYS A 457 -14.95 -7.75 18.86
CA LYS A 457 -15.79 -6.57 19.12
C LYS A 457 -15.22 -5.29 18.52
N LEU A 458 -13.90 -5.27 18.27
CA LEU A 458 -13.22 -4.14 17.69
C LEU A 458 -13.20 -4.26 16.16
N ARG A 459 -12.98 -3.13 15.54
CA ARG A 459 -12.99 -3.02 14.09
C ARG A 459 -11.93 -3.90 13.44
N PHE A 460 -12.27 -4.47 12.29
CA PHE A 460 -11.46 -5.39 11.49
C PHE A 460 -11.10 -6.72 12.15
N GLN A 461 -11.38 -6.92 13.44
CA GLN A 461 -11.09 -8.19 14.09
C GLN A 461 -11.89 -9.34 13.48
N ARG A 462 -13.20 -9.12 13.28
CA ARG A 462 -14.08 -10.14 12.72
C ARG A 462 -13.68 -10.52 11.30
N GLU A 463 -13.43 -9.52 10.45
CA GLU A 463 -13.04 -9.73 9.06
C GLU A 463 -11.69 -10.48 8.96
N ALA A 464 -10.74 -10.18 9.85
CA ALA A 464 -9.47 -10.89 9.93
C ALA A 464 -9.64 -12.35 10.33
N LEU A 465 -10.51 -12.63 11.30
CA LEU A 465 -10.80 -13.98 11.76
C LEU A 465 -11.60 -14.79 10.73
N GLU A 466 -12.56 -14.19 10.05
CA GLU A 466 -13.26 -14.82 8.93
C GLU A 466 -12.30 -15.15 7.77
N LEU A 467 -11.37 -14.26 7.45
CA LEU A 467 -10.31 -14.53 6.47
C LEU A 467 -9.41 -15.69 6.89
N ALA A 468 -9.00 -15.72 8.17
CA ALA A 468 -8.18 -16.78 8.73
C ALA A 468 -8.86 -18.15 8.61
N LEU A 469 -10.12 -18.22 9.05
CA LEU A 469 -10.91 -19.44 8.97
C LEU A 469 -11.12 -19.89 7.53
N ALA A 470 -11.40 -18.94 6.62
CA ALA A 470 -11.62 -19.24 5.21
C ALA A 470 -10.35 -19.83 4.55
N ILE A 471 -9.18 -19.26 4.80
CA ILE A 471 -7.91 -19.78 4.31
C ILE A 471 -7.67 -21.19 4.87
N ASN A 472 -7.88 -21.40 6.17
CA ASN A 472 -7.71 -22.71 6.80
C ASN A 472 -8.65 -23.77 6.19
N LEU A 473 -9.93 -23.45 6.01
CA LEU A 473 -10.91 -24.32 5.37
C LEU A 473 -10.53 -24.65 3.92
N GLU A 474 -10.11 -23.65 3.17
CA GLU A 474 -9.68 -23.81 1.78
C GLU A 474 -8.46 -24.75 1.67
N GLN A 475 -7.43 -24.53 2.49
CA GLN A 475 -6.22 -25.35 2.51
C GLN A 475 -6.52 -26.80 2.95
N ALA A 476 -7.53 -26.99 3.80
CA ALA A 476 -7.98 -28.32 4.24
C ALA A 476 -8.93 -29.03 3.24
N GLY A 477 -9.35 -28.34 2.17
CA GLY A 477 -10.34 -28.85 1.22
C GLY A 477 -11.78 -28.89 1.76
N LEU A 478 -12.07 -28.14 2.82
CA LEU A 478 -13.36 -28.09 3.53
C LEU A 478 -14.18 -26.83 3.16
N VAL A 479 -14.14 -26.44 1.89
CA VAL A 479 -14.77 -25.18 1.41
C VAL A 479 -16.27 -25.15 1.68
N ASP A 480 -16.95 -26.30 1.66
CA ASP A 480 -18.39 -26.41 1.92
C ASP A 480 -18.77 -25.90 3.31
N GLU A 481 -17.89 -26.06 4.33
CA GLU A 481 -18.12 -25.55 5.68
C GLU A 481 -18.24 -24.03 5.77
N ALA A 482 -17.63 -23.32 4.81
CA ALA A 482 -17.78 -21.86 4.73
C ALA A 482 -19.19 -21.42 4.33
N PHE A 483 -20.00 -22.34 3.77
CA PHE A 483 -21.34 -22.09 3.26
C PHE A 483 -22.43 -22.83 4.05
N ALA A 484 -22.07 -23.56 5.10
CA ALA A 484 -23.03 -24.17 6.01
C ALA A 484 -23.91 -23.10 6.69
N ASP A 485 -25.13 -23.47 7.10
CA ASP A 485 -26.09 -22.53 7.71
C ASP A 485 -25.56 -21.89 9.00
N ASP A 486 -24.75 -22.62 9.76
CA ASP A 486 -24.10 -22.17 10.99
C ASP A 486 -22.71 -21.57 10.78
N SER A 487 -22.28 -21.40 9.53
CA SER A 487 -20.96 -20.86 9.22
C SER A 487 -20.77 -19.44 9.78
N PRO A 488 -19.73 -19.19 10.56
CA PRO A 488 -19.45 -17.85 11.05
C PRO A 488 -18.89 -16.89 9.97
N ILE A 489 -18.50 -17.43 8.79
CA ILE A 489 -18.00 -16.62 7.67
C ILE A 489 -19.16 -15.93 6.97
N GLN A 490 -19.31 -14.61 7.20
CA GLN A 490 -20.38 -13.80 6.64
C GLN A 490 -19.89 -12.78 5.60
N ASN A 491 -18.58 -12.57 5.48
CA ASN A 491 -18.02 -11.62 4.52
C ASN A 491 -18.26 -12.09 3.08
N ALA A 492 -19.03 -11.29 2.33
CA ALA A 492 -19.44 -11.63 0.97
C ALA A 492 -18.26 -11.76 0.00
N ALA A 493 -17.22 -10.95 0.16
CA ALA A 493 -16.05 -11.01 -0.71
C ALA A 493 -15.20 -12.28 -0.46
N ILE A 494 -15.09 -12.72 0.79
CA ILE A 494 -14.46 -14.00 1.15
C ILE A 494 -15.24 -15.16 0.50
N ARG A 495 -16.55 -15.18 0.68
CA ARG A 495 -17.43 -16.21 0.06
C ARG A 495 -17.32 -16.18 -1.47
N ALA A 496 -17.35 -15.01 -2.09
CA ALA A 496 -17.18 -14.87 -3.54
C ALA A 496 -15.86 -15.47 -4.04
N THR A 497 -14.76 -15.17 -3.34
CA THR A 497 -13.43 -15.71 -3.68
C THR A 497 -13.41 -17.24 -3.58
N LEU A 498 -13.98 -17.81 -2.52
CA LEU A 498 -14.07 -19.27 -2.38
C LEU A 498 -14.90 -19.91 -3.49
N LEU A 499 -16.04 -19.32 -3.87
CA LEU A 499 -16.86 -19.80 -5.00
C LEU A 499 -16.08 -19.76 -6.31
N GLN A 500 -15.40 -18.66 -6.59
CA GLN A 500 -14.69 -18.48 -7.86
C GLN A 500 -13.45 -19.39 -7.95
N ARG A 501 -12.71 -19.53 -6.87
CA ARG A 501 -11.39 -20.17 -6.89
C ARG A 501 -11.43 -21.64 -6.46
N ALA A 502 -12.03 -21.94 -5.32
CA ALA A 502 -11.87 -23.23 -4.64
C ALA A 502 -13.05 -24.21 -4.86
N ALA A 503 -14.28 -23.72 -4.94
CA ALA A 503 -15.50 -24.52 -4.92
C ALA A 503 -15.58 -25.60 -6.02
N ASN A 504 -16.16 -26.76 -5.67
CA ASN A 504 -16.56 -27.81 -6.60
C ASN A 504 -17.90 -27.51 -7.28
N ALA A 505 -18.29 -28.33 -8.25
CA ALA A 505 -19.52 -28.14 -9.01
C ALA A 505 -20.79 -28.21 -8.14
N ASP A 506 -20.81 -29.13 -7.19
CA ASP A 506 -22.00 -29.35 -6.36
C ASP A 506 -22.25 -28.17 -5.42
N LEU A 507 -21.20 -27.63 -4.79
CA LEU A 507 -21.29 -26.42 -3.98
C LEU A 507 -21.75 -25.21 -4.81
N LEU A 508 -21.17 -25.03 -6.00
CA LEU A 508 -21.55 -23.93 -6.90
C LEU A 508 -23.02 -24.02 -7.29
N ARG A 509 -23.49 -25.21 -7.66
CA ARG A 509 -24.89 -25.46 -8.02
C ARG A 509 -25.83 -25.22 -6.83
N ALA A 510 -25.47 -25.71 -5.66
CA ALA A 510 -26.23 -25.49 -4.44
C ALA A 510 -26.35 -23.99 -4.11
N GLN A 511 -25.24 -23.24 -4.17
CA GLN A 511 -25.23 -21.81 -3.89
C GLN A 511 -25.98 -20.98 -4.95
N ALA A 512 -25.92 -21.36 -6.21
CA ALA A 512 -26.68 -20.72 -7.31
C ALA A 512 -28.21 -20.82 -7.07
N GLN A 513 -28.69 -21.92 -6.48
CA GLN A 513 -30.09 -22.17 -6.22
C GLN A 513 -30.55 -21.75 -4.81
N ASN A 514 -29.64 -21.43 -3.90
CA ASN A 514 -29.95 -21.10 -2.51
C ASN A 514 -30.59 -19.71 -2.41
N LYS A 515 -31.88 -19.67 -2.13
CA LYS A 515 -32.66 -18.42 -1.98
C LYS A 515 -32.23 -17.58 -0.77
N SER A 516 -31.60 -18.18 0.23
CA SER A 516 -31.06 -17.46 1.39
C SER A 516 -29.75 -16.72 1.08
N THR A 517 -29.05 -17.11 0.01
CA THR A 517 -27.84 -16.44 -0.48
C THR A 517 -28.22 -15.16 -1.23
N SER A 518 -27.40 -14.09 -1.09
CA SER A 518 -27.62 -12.84 -1.81
C SER A 518 -27.63 -13.04 -3.33
N GLY A 519 -28.39 -12.22 -4.07
CA GLY A 519 -28.47 -12.30 -5.52
C GLY A 519 -27.10 -12.27 -6.18
N THR A 520 -26.23 -11.38 -5.74
CA THR A 520 -24.85 -11.26 -6.26
C THR A 520 -24.03 -12.55 -6.06
N LEU A 521 -24.09 -13.18 -4.89
CA LEU A 521 -23.36 -14.43 -4.66
C LEU A 521 -23.96 -15.60 -5.44
N ARG A 522 -25.30 -15.63 -5.64
CA ARG A 522 -25.94 -16.61 -6.51
C ARG A 522 -25.47 -16.46 -7.96
N ASP A 523 -25.40 -15.24 -8.47
CA ASP A 523 -24.91 -14.97 -9.83
C ASP A 523 -23.46 -15.35 -9.99
N ILE A 524 -22.60 -15.08 -8.97
CA ILE A 524 -21.20 -15.51 -8.94
C ILE A 524 -21.11 -17.03 -8.97
N ALA A 525 -21.89 -17.73 -8.17
CA ALA A 525 -21.90 -19.18 -8.14
C ALA A 525 -22.35 -19.77 -9.48
N LEU A 526 -23.44 -19.27 -10.08
CA LEU A 526 -23.95 -19.72 -11.36
C LEU A 526 -22.98 -19.43 -12.50
N TYR A 527 -22.44 -18.20 -12.55
CA TYR A 527 -21.44 -17.84 -13.56
C TYR A 527 -20.22 -18.77 -13.48
N THR A 528 -19.69 -18.98 -12.27
CA THR A 528 -18.51 -19.81 -12.07
C THR A 528 -18.77 -21.26 -12.43
N LEU A 529 -19.95 -21.80 -12.05
CA LEU A 529 -20.40 -23.12 -12.43
C LEU A 529 -20.38 -23.29 -13.94
N LEU A 530 -21.16 -22.47 -14.65
CA LEU A 530 -21.32 -22.54 -16.09
C LEU A 530 -20.00 -22.30 -16.84
N TYR A 531 -19.19 -21.34 -16.39
CA TYR A 531 -17.89 -21.06 -17.00
C TYR A 531 -16.93 -22.26 -16.87
N LYS A 532 -16.84 -22.85 -15.67
CA LYS A 532 -15.97 -24.01 -15.45
C LYS A 532 -16.47 -25.26 -16.14
N GLU A 533 -17.78 -25.51 -16.15
CA GLU A 533 -18.35 -26.65 -16.92
C GLU A 533 -18.05 -26.50 -18.41
N PHE A 534 -18.30 -25.33 -18.97
CA PHE A 534 -18.09 -25.07 -20.40
C PHE A 534 -16.62 -25.17 -20.80
N THR A 535 -15.73 -24.61 -19.99
CA THR A 535 -14.30 -24.56 -20.32
C THR A 535 -13.49 -25.76 -19.83
N ARG A 536 -14.10 -26.70 -19.06
CA ARG A 536 -13.43 -27.89 -18.57
C ARG A 536 -14.03 -29.18 -19.10
N ALA A 537 -14.75 -29.10 -20.22
CA ALA A 537 -15.34 -30.22 -20.95
C ALA A 537 -16.44 -30.98 -20.15
N HIS A 538 -17.10 -30.33 -19.19
CA HIS A 538 -18.30 -30.85 -18.54
C HIS A 538 -19.57 -30.45 -19.31
N TYR A 539 -19.58 -30.72 -20.61
CA TYR A 539 -20.61 -30.20 -21.53
C TYR A 539 -22.02 -30.70 -21.19
N ALA A 540 -22.17 -31.95 -20.74
CA ALA A 540 -23.46 -32.51 -20.36
C ALA A 540 -24.06 -31.79 -19.17
N ASP A 541 -23.21 -31.50 -18.15
CA ASP A 541 -23.62 -30.74 -16.97
C ASP A 541 -23.98 -29.30 -17.38
N PHE A 542 -23.16 -28.65 -18.22
CA PHE A 542 -23.43 -27.33 -18.73
C PHE A 542 -24.79 -27.21 -19.44
N VAL A 543 -25.13 -28.16 -20.34
CA VAL A 543 -26.42 -28.17 -21.08
C VAL A 543 -27.59 -28.25 -20.10
N THR A 544 -27.41 -28.91 -18.98
CA THR A 544 -28.40 -29.00 -17.88
C THR A 544 -28.46 -27.71 -17.08
N ASP A 545 -27.31 -27.24 -16.58
CA ASP A 545 -27.24 -26.15 -15.60
C ASP A 545 -27.45 -24.76 -16.22
N VAL A 546 -27.20 -24.60 -17.51
CA VAL A 546 -27.49 -23.34 -18.23
C VAL A 546 -28.98 -22.98 -18.17
N THR A 547 -29.86 -23.95 -17.93
CA THR A 547 -31.29 -23.72 -17.71
C THR A 547 -31.61 -22.98 -16.40
N LEU A 548 -30.66 -22.87 -15.48
CA LEU A 548 -30.77 -22.06 -14.27
C LEU A 548 -30.66 -20.56 -14.54
N VAL A 549 -30.17 -20.17 -15.72
CA VAL A 549 -30.15 -18.77 -16.14
C VAL A 549 -31.59 -18.30 -16.41
N SER A 550 -32.01 -17.24 -15.74
CA SER A 550 -33.35 -16.71 -15.89
C SER A 550 -33.56 -16.01 -17.25
N ASP A 551 -34.82 -15.80 -17.63
CA ASP A 551 -35.18 -15.07 -18.89
C ASP A 551 -34.69 -13.60 -18.87
N ALA A 552 -34.51 -13.02 -17.70
CA ALA A 552 -33.94 -11.68 -17.51
C ALA A 552 -32.66 -11.73 -16.63
N PRO A 553 -31.55 -12.25 -17.21
CA PRO A 553 -30.35 -12.46 -16.44
C PRO A 553 -29.63 -11.14 -16.12
N SER A 554 -28.83 -11.16 -15.04
CA SER A 554 -27.86 -10.09 -14.79
C SER A 554 -26.88 -9.97 -15.95
N ASP A 555 -26.26 -8.81 -16.10
CA ASP A 555 -25.28 -8.55 -17.18
C ASP A 555 -24.18 -9.60 -17.24
N ALA A 556 -23.77 -10.12 -16.12
CA ALA A 556 -22.74 -11.14 -16.03
C ALA A 556 -23.17 -12.50 -16.60
N LEU A 557 -24.43 -12.87 -16.47
CA LEU A 557 -24.97 -14.14 -16.97
C LEU A 557 -25.45 -14.06 -18.42
N LYS A 558 -25.58 -12.85 -19.01
CA LYS A 558 -25.98 -12.66 -20.41
C LYS A 558 -25.17 -13.50 -21.41
N PRO A 559 -23.84 -13.69 -21.28
CA PRO A 559 -23.07 -14.50 -22.23
C PRO A 559 -23.59 -15.93 -22.41
N PHE A 560 -24.21 -16.48 -21.40
CA PHE A 560 -24.78 -17.85 -21.42
C PHE A 560 -26.23 -17.89 -21.98
N ALA A 561 -26.95 -16.77 -21.94
CA ALA A 561 -28.31 -16.65 -22.41
C ALA A 561 -28.44 -16.15 -23.86
N GLN A 562 -27.35 -15.61 -24.44
CA GLN A 562 -27.38 -15.00 -25.76
C GLN A 562 -27.58 -16.04 -26.89
N PRO A 563 -28.42 -15.74 -27.88
CA PRO A 563 -28.50 -16.55 -29.09
C PRO A 563 -27.19 -16.49 -29.85
N GLY A 564 -27.01 -17.42 -30.75
CA GLY A 564 -25.85 -17.41 -31.65
C GLY A 564 -25.71 -16.10 -32.45
N ALA A 565 -24.48 -15.64 -32.59
CA ALA A 565 -24.20 -14.37 -33.26
C ALA A 565 -22.90 -14.40 -34.08
N LYS A 566 -22.79 -13.44 -35.00
CA LYS A 566 -21.56 -13.13 -35.67
C LYS A 566 -20.66 -12.29 -34.78
N ASN A 567 -19.41 -12.74 -34.61
CA ASN A 567 -18.44 -11.98 -33.81
C ASN A 567 -17.82 -10.82 -34.63
N GLU A 568 -16.94 -10.02 -33.98
CA GLU A 568 -16.28 -8.89 -34.62
C GLU A 568 -15.35 -9.25 -35.79
N ASP A 569 -14.85 -10.47 -35.80
CA ASP A 569 -14.05 -11.01 -36.93
C ASP A 569 -14.92 -11.65 -38.02
N GLY A 570 -16.22 -11.56 -37.90
CA GLY A 570 -17.16 -12.06 -38.89
C GLY A 570 -17.43 -13.57 -38.82
N TYR A 571 -16.96 -14.25 -37.80
CA TYR A 571 -17.25 -15.67 -37.60
C TYR A 571 -18.56 -15.87 -36.85
N VAL A 572 -19.41 -16.76 -37.33
CA VAL A 572 -20.74 -17.01 -36.72
C VAL A 572 -20.64 -18.16 -35.75
N CYS A 573 -20.95 -17.89 -34.48
CA CYS A 573 -21.04 -18.92 -33.43
C CYS A 573 -22.50 -19.17 -33.02
N PRO A 574 -22.88 -20.41 -32.74
CA PRO A 574 -24.17 -20.75 -32.12
C PRO A 574 -24.24 -20.24 -30.67
N SER A 575 -25.38 -20.48 -30.00
CA SER A 575 -25.49 -20.21 -28.56
C SER A 575 -24.49 -21.06 -27.76
N ALA A 576 -24.11 -20.60 -26.54
CA ALA A 576 -23.23 -21.37 -25.66
C ALA A 576 -23.76 -22.79 -25.38
N ARG A 577 -25.11 -22.94 -25.27
CA ARG A 577 -25.76 -24.23 -25.11
C ARG A 577 -25.55 -25.14 -26.34
N ASP A 578 -25.73 -24.60 -27.53
CA ASP A 578 -25.57 -25.40 -28.76
C ASP A 578 -24.11 -25.78 -29.01
N ILE A 579 -23.15 -24.88 -28.65
CA ILE A 579 -21.72 -25.19 -28.69
C ILE A 579 -21.41 -26.36 -27.75
N ALA A 580 -21.90 -26.31 -26.52
CA ALA A 580 -21.70 -27.38 -25.52
C ALA A 580 -22.33 -28.70 -25.98
N ALA A 581 -23.54 -28.65 -26.55
CA ALA A 581 -24.22 -29.84 -27.09
C ALA A 581 -23.43 -30.46 -28.26
N ALA A 582 -22.88 -29.65 -29.16
CA ALA A 582 -22.02 -30.15 -30.24
C ALA A 582 -20.72 -30.77 -29.71
N LEU A 583 -20.04 -30.13 -28.76
CA LEU A 583 -18.82 -30.64 -28.13
C LEU A 583 -19.07 -31.87 -27.25
N GLN A 584 -20.26 -32.01 -26.68
CA GLN A 584 -20.68 -33.22 -25.96
C GLN A 584 -20.78 -34.41 -26.92
N GLN A 585 -21.31 -34.21 -28.12
CA GLN A 585 -21.43 -35.26 -29.14
C GLN A 585 -20.09 -35.58 -29.79
N ASN A 586 -19.30 -34.54 -30.08
CA ASN A 586 -17.97 -34.65 -30.67
C ASN A 586 -17.03 -33.63 -30.06
N PRO A 587 -16.17 -34.02 -29.09
CA PRO A 587 -15.21 -33.13 -28.45
C PRO A 587 -14.20 -32.47 -29.40
N ALA A 588 -14.07 -33.00 -30.64
CA ALA A 588 -13.23 -32.46 -31.71
C ALA A 588 -14.03 -31.63 -32.72
N ASP A 589 -15.29 -31.30 -32.47
CA ASP A 589 -16.08 -30.47 -33.39
C ASP A 589 -15.40 -29.12 -33.64
N ALA A 590 -14.95 -28.92 -34.87
CA ALA A 590 -14.13 -27.76 -35.25
C ALA A 590 -14.85 -26.43 -34.99
N LYS A 591 -16.16 -26.39 -35.30
CA LYS A 591 -17.00 -25.21 -35.05
C LYS A 591 -17.14 -24.94 -33.58
N GLY A 592 -17.45 -25.96 -32.80
CA GLY A 592 -17.56 -25.87 -31.33
C GLY A 592 -16.28 -25.40 -30.69
N MET A 593 -15.12 -25.97 -31.05
CA MET A 593 -13.83 -25.57 -30.53
C MET A 593 -13.46 -24.12 -30.83
N ASN A 594 -13.66 -23.67 -32.10
CA ASN A 594 -13.44 -22.27 -32.47
C ASN A 594 -14.35 -21.33 -31.65
N CYS A 595 -15.60 -21.69 -31.45
CA CYS A 595 -16.58 -20.87 -30.76
C CYS A 595 -16.34 -20.88 -29.22
N LEU A 596 -15.90 -22.01 -28.66
CA LEU A 596 -15.46 -22.05 -27.25
C LEU A 596 -14.21 -21.19 -27.06
N ALA A 597 -13.24 -21.25 -27.97
CA ALA A 597 -12.05 -20.40 -27.91
C ALA A 597 -12.41 -18.90 -28.03
N ASP A 598 -13.40 -18.56 -28.85
CA ASP A 598 -13.91 -17.20 -29.00
C ASP A 598 -14.66 -16.74 -27.73
N PHE A 599 -15.44 -17.63 -27.11
CA PHE A 599 -16.10 -17.36 -25.83
C PHE A 599 -15.07 -17.05 -24.75
N VAL A 600 -14.05 -17.90 -24.57
CA VAL A 600 -12.97 -17.68 -23.59
C VAL A 600 -12.21 -16.38 -23.85
N ARG A 601 -11.99 -16.02 -25.12
CA ARG A 601 -11.34 -14.76 -25.50
C ARG A 601 -12.14 -13.52 -25.10
N ARG A 602 -13.45 -13.56 -25.30
CA ARG A 602 -14.35 -12.43 -24.97
C ARG A 602 -14.73 -12.39 -23.50
N HIS A 603 -14.65 -13.52 -22.82
CA HIS A 603 -14.97 -13.69 -21.41
C HIS A 603 -13.81 -14.41 -20.70
N PRO A 604 -12.65 -13.78 -20.56
CA PRO A 604 -11.54 -14.41 -19.84
C PRO A 604 -11.93 -14.70 -18.40
N ALA A 605 -11.39 -15.79 -17.84
CA ALA A 605 -11.71 -16.26 -16.49
C ALA A 605 -11.52 -15.17 -15.42
N GLU A 606 -10.59 -14.26 -15.67
CA GLU A 606 -10.27 -13.14 -14.78
C GLU A 606 -11.33 -12.02 -14.80
N SER A 607 -12.17 -11.94 -15.85
CA SER A 607 -13.27 -10.97 -15.96
C SER A 607 -14.58 -11.47 -15.36
N GLY A 608 -14.58 -12.68 -14.77
CA GLY A 608 -15.76 -13.21 -14.06
C GLY A 608 -16.15 -12.28 -12.93
N LEU A 609 -17.45 -12.09 -12.81
CA LEU A 609 -18.24 -11.38 -11.80
C LEU A 609 -17.48 -10.98 -10.53
N GLY A 610 -16.62 -10.05 -10.60
CA GLY A 610 -15.99 -9.53 -9.42
C GLY A 610 -14.69 -8.87 -9.73
N GLU A 611 -14.56 -7.67 -9.25
CA GLU A 611 -13.34 -6.89 -9.09
C GLU A 611 -12.27 -7.61 -8.22
N TYR A 612 -12.43 -8.95 -7.98
CA TYR A 612 -11.63 -9.78 -7.07
C TYR A 612 -10.95 -10.97 -7.72
N SER A 613 -10.49 -10.82 -8.92
CA SER A 613 -9.37 -11.65 -9.32
C SER A 613 -8.14 -11.17 -8.55
N LEU A 614 -7.61 -12.04 -7.68
CA LEU A 614 -6.23 -11.85 -7.24
C LEU A 614 -5.40 -11.63 -8.51
N PRO A 615 -4.62 -10.55 -8.60
CA PRO A 615 -3.81 -10.30 -9.78
C PRO A 615 -3.02 -11.56 -10.11
N SER A 616 -2.89 -11.88 -11.40
CA SER A 616 -2.14 -13.05 -11.86
C SER A 616 -0.69 -13.10 -11.32
N TRP A 617 -0.13 -11.95 -10.98
CA TRP A 617 1.17 -11.85 -10.33
C TRP A 617 1.15 -12.35 -8.86
N ALA A 618 0.04 -12.26 -8.15
CA ALA A 618 -0.07 -12.87 -6.81
C ALA A 618 -0.09 -14.40 -6.88
N ALA A 619 -0.55 -14.95 -8.00
CA ALA A 619 -0.44 -16.37 -8.31
C ALA A 619 0.89 -16.74 -9.02
N ALA A 620 1.50 -15.78 -9.74
CA ALA A 620 2.75 -15.96 -10.47
C ALA A 620 4.01 -15.58 -9.67
N GLY A 621 3.84 -14.85 -8.59
CA GLY A 621 4.91 -14.44 -7.69
C GLY A 621 5.23 -15.47 -6.61
N ALA A 622 5.16 -16.76 -6.92
CA ALA A 622 5.84 -17.73 -6.08
C ALA A 622 7.34 -17.36 -6.10
N PRO A 623 7.93 -16.97 -4.96
CA PRO A 623 9.35 -16.72 -4.90
C PRO A 623 10.09 -17.98 -5.36
N PRO A 624 11.32 -17.83 -5.88
CA PRO A 624 12.10 -18.99 -6.32
C PRO A 624 12.15 -20.02 -5.20
N ALA A 625 12.22 -21.31 -5.57
CA ALA A 625 12.10 -22.49 -4.72
C ALA A 625 13.02 -22.56 -3.47
N SER A 626 13.71 -21.49 -3.14
CA SER A 626 14.48 -21.30 -1.90
C SER A 626 13.71 -20.65 -0.75
N ALA A 627 12.50 -20.12 -0.98
CA ALA A 627 11.69 -19.53 0.09
C ALA A 627 10.83 -20.61 0.74
N ALA A 628 11.32 -21.16 1.82
CA ALA A 628 10.80 -22.33 2.50
C ALA A 628 9.40 -22.22 3.12
N HIS A 629 8.70 -21.09 3.06
CA HIS A 629 7.32 -20.97 3.54
C HIS A 629 6.69 -19.66 3.07
N VAL A 630 5.98 -19.71 1.94
CA VAL A 630 5.04 -18.62 1.59
C VAL A 630 3.72 -18.93 2.29
N PRO A 631 3.25 -18.06 3.18
CA PRO A 631 1.96 -18.27 3.83
C PRO A 631 0.82 -18.33 2.79
N PRO A 632 -0.19 -19.19 2.99
CA PRO A 632 -1.30 -19.31 2.07
C PRO A 632 -2.11 -18.01 2.02
N THR A 633 -2.60 -17.67 0.83
CA THR A 633 -3.56 -16.59 0.61
C THR A 633 -4.92 -17.16 0.29
N LEU A 634 -5.99 -16.41 0.50
CA LEU A 634 -7.32 -16.84 0.09
C LEU A 634 -7.39 -17.02 -1.42
N GLY A 635 -7.86 -18.15 -1.88
CA GLY A 635 -7.91 -18.51 -3.30
C GLY A 635 -6.63 -19.15 -3.85
N SER A 636 -5.65 -19.46 -3.00
CA SER A 636 -4.38 -20.08 -3.42
C SER A 636 -4.38 -21.60 -3.42
N ALA A 637 -5.33 -22.25 -2.75
CA ALA A 637 -5.45 -23.69 -2.78
C ALA A 637 -5.90 -24.20 -4.17
N PRO A 638 -5.56 -25.42 -4.55
CA PRO A 638 -6.04 -26.02 -5.79
C PRO A 638 -7.56 -26.05 -5.86
N SER A 639 -8.13 -25.66 -7.00
CA SER A 639 -9.57 -25.72 -7.22
C SER A 639 -10.09 -27.17 -7.09
N GLN A 640 -11.18 -27.33 -6.32
CA GLN A 640 -11.88 -28.62 -6.20
C GLN A 640 -12.75 -28.93 -7.44
N PHE A 641 -12.92 -27.99 -8.35
CA PHE A 641 -13.63 -28.21 -9.61
C PHE A 641 -12.76 -29.05 -10.55
N LYS A 642 -13.26 -30.19 -10.95
CA LYS A 642 -12.55 -31.16 -11.79
C LYS A 642 -12.34 -30.65 -13.23
N GLY A 643 -11.43 -31.29 -13.94
CA GLY A 643 -11.15 -31.05 -15.36
C GLY A 643 -10.08 -29.96 -15.58
N LYS A 644 -9.44 -30.03 -16.75
CA LYS A 644 -8.43 -29.07 -17.20
C LYS A 644 -9.11 -27.94 -17.96
N SER A 645 -8.75 -26.71 -17.67
CA SER A 645 -9.25 -25.55 -18.39
C SER A 645 -8.87 -25.61 -19.87
N PHE A 646 -9.79 -25.23 -20.74
CA PHE A 646 -9.56 -25.10 -22.19
C PHE A 646 -8.52 -24.04 -22.47
N GLU A 647 -7.52 -24.39 -23.27
CA GLU A 647 -6.49 -23.49 -23.75
C GLU A 647 -6.76 -23.13 -25.22
N ARG A 648 -6.82 -21.85 -25.55
CA ARG A 648 -7.19 -21.37 -26.89
C ARG A 648 -6.20 -21.83 -27.96
N MET A 649 -4.90 -21.76 -27.72
CA MET A 649 -3.88 -22.12 -28.73
C MET A 649 -3.95 -23.60 -29.13
N PRO A 650 -3.93 -24.56 -28.20
CA PRO A 650 -4.16 -25.97 -28.52
C PRO A 650 -5.48 -26.22 -29.27
N GLY A 651 -6.54 -25.53 -28.89
CA GLY A 651 -7.83 -25.61 -29.55
C GLY A 651 -7.77 -25.18 -31.04
N TYR A 652 -7.15 -24.04 -31.32
CA TYR A 652 -6.94 -23.59 -32.69
C TYR A 652 -6.05 -24.53 -33.50
N VAL A 653 -4.99 -25.08 -32.91
CA VAL A 653 -4.09 -26.03 -33.55
C VAL A 653 -4.85 -27.30 -33.90
N ALA A 654 -5.66 -27.83 -33.01
CA ALA A 654 -6.48 -29.03 -33.29
C ALA A 654 -7.42 -28.81 -34.50
N VAL A 655 -8.08 -27.66 -34.58
CA VAL A 655 -8.97 -27.35 -35.70
C VAL A 655 -8.22 -27.16 -37.03
N MET A 656 -7.07 -26.47 -37.02
CA MET A 656 -6.33 -26.23 -38.26
C MET A 656 -5.67 -27.49 -38.83
N ASP A 657 -5.35 -28.47 -37.96
CA ASP A 657 -4.70 -29.72 -38.31
C ASP A 657 -5.73 -30.81 -38.72
N ASP A 658 -7.01 -30.64 -38.36
CA ASP A 658 -8.09 -31.56 -38.78
C ASP A 658 -8.39 -31.41 -40.25
N ALA A 659 -7.97 -32.39 -41.06
CA ALA A 659 -8.20 -32.40 -42.49
C ALA A 659 -9.71 -32.54 -42.90
N GLN A 660 -10.54 -33.03 -41.98
CA GLN A 660 -11.97 -33.21 -42.19
C GLN A 660 -12.79 -31.97 -41.81
N ALA A 661 -12.19 -31.05 -41.07
CA ALA A 661 -12.85 -29.82 -40.63
C ALA A 661 -13.21 -28.92 -41.84
N ASN A 662 -14.32 -28.21 -41.72
CA ASN A 662 -14.78 -27.28 -42.76
C ASN A 662 -13.66 -26.26 -43.08
N PRO A 663 -13.37 -25.99 -44.38
CA PRO A 663 -12.34 -25.03 -44.76
C PRO A 663 -12.48 -23.66 -44.13
N ASN A 664 -13.70 -23.19 -43.88
CA ASN A 664 -13.97 -21.92 -43.22
C ASN A 664 -13.55 -21.95 -41.74
N ASP A 665 -13.77 -23.06 -41.02
CA ASP A 665 -13.41 -23.22 -39.64
C ASP A 665 -11.87 -23.31 -39.46
N ARG A 666 -11.21 -24.02 -40.41
CA ARG A 666 -9.74 -24.09 -40.45
C ARG A 666 -9.10 -22.72 -40.72
N ALA A 667 -9.67 -21.97 -41.66
CA ALA A 667 -9.19 -20.62 -41.97
C ALA A 667 -9.33 -19.67 -40.77
N TYR A 668 -10.44 -19.77 -40.05
CA TYR A 668 -10.65 -18.97 -38.83
C TYR A 668 -9.68 -19.36 -37.73
N ALA A 669 -9.47 -20.66 -37.50
CA ALA A 669 -8.50 -21.13 -36.48
C ALA A 669 -7.06 -20.63 -36.77
N LEU A 670 -6.61 -20.71 -38.04
CA LEU A 670 -5.32 -20.16 -38.49
C LEU A 670 -5.22 -18.65 -38.18
N TYR A 671 -6.25 -17.90 -38.56
CA TYR A 671 -6.31 -16.46 -38.30
C TYR A 671 -6.21 -16.15 -36.82
N ARG A 672 -6.99 -16.83 -35.97
CA ARG A 672 -7.00 -16.58 -34.51
C ARG A 672 -5.70 -17.00 -33.85
N ALA A 673 -5.10 -18.13 -34.21
CA ALA A 673 -3.82 -18.59 -33.71
C ALA A 673 -2.69 -17.59 -34.00
N ILE A 674 -2.69 -16.95 -35.18
CA ILE A 674 -1.73 -15.90 -35.52
C ILE A 674 -1.99 -14.64 -34.69
N LYS A 675 -3.26 -14.25 -34.51
CA LYS A 675 -3.67 -13.07 -33.75
C LYS A 675 -3.48 -13.23 -32.22
N CYS A 676 -3.11 -14.41 -31.74
CA CYS A 676 -2.69 -14.56 -30.33
C CYS A 676 -1.43 -13.76 -29.99
N TYR A 677 -0.67 -13.33 -31.00
CA TYR A 677 0.60 -12.63 -30.79
C TYR A 677 0.50 -11.15 -31.13
N ALA A 678 1.00 -10.31 -30.21
CA ALA A 678 1.20 -8.89 -30.41
C ALA A 678 2.60 -8.59 -31.00
N PRO A 679 2.85 -7.37 -31.52
CA PRO A 679 4.19 -6.95 -31.97
C PRO A 679 5.30 -7.11 -30.93
N SER A 680 4.95 -7.01 -29.64
CA SER A 680 5.85 -7.24 -28.50
C SER A 680 6.30 -8.70 -28.33
N GLY A 681 5.68 -9.65 -29.06
CA GLY A 681 5.87 -11.08 -28.86
C GLY A 681 5.00 -11.69 -27.75
N TYR A 682 4.19 -10.89 -27.08
CA TYR A 682 3.27 -11.37 -26.04
C TYR A 682 2.21 -12.32 -26.62
N ASN A 683 2.02 -13.47 -25.95
CA ASN A 683 1.05 -14.49 -26.31
C ASN A 683 -0.23 -14.34 -25.49
N ASP A 684 -1.27 -13.78 -26.07
CA ASP A 684 -2.59 -13.58 -25.45
C ASP A 684 -3.42 -14.87 -25.30
N CYS A 685 -3.03 -15.96 -25.95
CA CYS A 685 -3.77 -17.22 -25.91
C CYS A 685 -3.33 -18.19 -24.82
N GLY A 686 -2.29 -17.85 -24.10
CA GLY A 686 -1.70 -18.74 -23.10
C GLY A 686 -1.00 -19.97 -23.70
N GLY A 687 -0.59 -20.90 -22.82
CA GLY A 687 0.11 -22.11 -23.23
C GLY A 687 1.57 -21.88 -23.63
N LYS A 688 2.16 -22.85 -24.30
CA LYS A 688 3.53 -22.74 -24.82
C LYS A 688 3.63 -21.74 -25.95
N ASP A 689 4.68 -20.93 -25.94
CA ASP A 689 5.00 -20.03 -27.02
C ASP A 689 5.23 -20.79 -28.34
N VAL A 690 4.61 -20.30 -29.38
CA VAL A 690 4.76 -20.84 -30.74
C VAL A 690 5.86 -20.06 -31.46
N PRO A 691 6.89 -20.74 -32.00
CA PRO A 691 7.98 -20.09 -32.70
C PRO A 691 7.51 -19.22 -33.86
N LYS A 692 8.16 -18.07 -34.09
CA LYS A 692 7.80 -17.12 -35.14
C LYS A 692 7.78 -17.76 -36.55
N ASN A 693 8.69 -18.71 -36.82
CA ASN A 693 8.72 -19.43 -38.09
C ASN A 693 7.48 -20.33 -38.30
N THR A 694 6.92 -20.91 -37.25
CA THR A 694 5.67 -21.65 -37.27
C THR A 694 4.50 -20.71 -37.55
N ARG A 695 4.42 -19.58 -36.89
CA ARG A 695 3.41 -18.54 -37.13
C ARG A 695 3.46 -18.01 -38.58
N LYS A 696 4.69 -17.86 -39.12
CA LYS A 696 4.88 -17.51 -40.53
C LYS A 696 4.33 -18.58 -41.47
N ARG A 697 4.55 -19.87 -41.13
CA ARG A 697 3.94 -20.97 -41.95
C ARG A 697 2.42 -20.88 -41.89
N TRP A 698 1.82 -20.71 -40.75
CA TRP A 698 0.36 -20.54 -40.59
C TRP A 698 -0.17 -19.36 -41.41
N PHE A 699 0.53 -18.24 -41.37
CA PHE A 699 0.21 -17.06 -42.17
C PHE A 699 0.23 -17.38 -43.66
N ASN A 700 1.29 -18.02 -44.16
CA ASN A 700 1.41 -18.43 -45.56
C ASN A 700 0.33 -19.45 -45.95
N THR A 701 0.04 -20.42 -45.08
CA THR A 701 -1.05 -21.40 -45.29
C THR A 701 -2.40 -20.71 -45.42
N LEU A 702 -2.71 -19.75 -44.50
CA LEU A 702 -3.96 -19.00 -44.57
C LEU A 702 -4.09 -18.24 -45.93
N LYS A 703 -3.02 -17.57 -46.36
CA LYS A 703 -2.99 -16.81 -47.61
C LYS A 703 -3.09 -17.70 -48.87
N ALA A 704 -2.43 -18.85 -48.88
CA ALA A 704 -2.36 -19.73 -50.03
C ALA A 704 -3.55 -20.66 -50.15
N ALA A 705 -4.01 -21.27 -49.06
CA ALA A 705 -5.07 -22.25 -49.07
C ALA A 705 -6.49 -21.63 -48.96
N TYR A 706 -6.61 -20.42 -48.40
CA TYR A 706 -7.88 -19.76 -48.14
C TYR A 706 -7.92 -18.30 -48.63
N PRO A 707 -7.46 -17.98 -49.86
CA PRO A 707 -7.29 -16.59 -50.35
C PRO A 707 -8.61 -15.82 -50.39
N GLY A 708 -9.74 -16.53 -50.61
CA GLY A 708 -11.08 -15.92 -50.62
C GLY A 708 -11.68 -15.64 -49.27
N SER A 709 -11.06 -16.10 -48.17
CA SER A 709 -11.58 -15.84 -46.84
C SER A 709 -11.31 -14.39 -46.39
N GLN A 710 -12.29 -13.79 -45.72
CA GLN A 710 -12.12 -12.43 -45.15
C GLN A 710 -10.89 -12.35 -44.23
N TRP A 711 -10.55 -13.40 -43.52
CA TRP A 711 -9.41 -13.46 -42.62
C TRP A 711 -8.08 -13.45 -43.34
N ALA A 712 -7.97 -14.16 -44.47
CA ALA A 712 -6.79 -14.07 -45.33
C ALA A 712 -6.64 -12.67 -45.94
N GLN A 713 -7.73 -12.00 -46.28
CA GLN A 713 -7.71 -10.66 -46.87
C GLN A 713 -7.34 -9.58 -45.81
N THR A 714 -7.86 -9.69 -44.61
CA THR A 714 -7.67 -8.68 -43.54
C THR A 714 -6.36 -8.83 -42.76
N LEU A 715 -5.83 -10.05 -42.62
CA LEU A 715 -4.59 -10.28 -41.88
C LEU A 715 -3.38 -9.78 -42.70
N LYS A 716 -2.69 -8.75 -42.17
CA LYS A 716 -1.54 -8.12 -42.85
C LYS A 716 -0.19 -8.59 -42.31
N TYR A 717 -0.14 -8.98 -41.03
CA TYR A 717 1.10 -9.28 -40.31
C TYR A 717 0.97 -10.59 -39.53
N TYR A 718 2.12 -11.19 -39.25
CA TYR A 718 2.33 -12.20 -38.19
C TYR A 718 3.44 -11.71 -37.26
N TRP A 719 3.26 -11.80 -36.04
CA TRP A 719 4.22 -11.25 -35.03
C TRP A 719 5.05 -12.31 -34.32
#